data_3517fd566655a01c6a4e2051173b2611
#
_entry.id   3517fd566655a01c6a4e2051173b2611
#
_cell.length_a   1.000
_cell.length_b   1.000
_cell.length_c   1.000
_cell.angle_alpha   90.00
_cell.angle_beta   90.00
_cell.angle_gamma   90.00
#
_symmetry.space_group_name_H-M   'P 1'
#
loop_
_entity.id
_entity.type
_entity.pdbx_description
1 polymer ?
#
loop_
_entity_poly.entity_id
_entity_poly.type
_entity_poly.pdbx_seq_one_letter_code
_entity_poly.pdbx_strand_id
1 'polypeptide(L)'
;MVTMVFTTNCVEKPIRSCLERVGRFIGRYPWWFIIIPLSLSAVLGVGFYFLEDRKSNDIVKQFTPHDGHAKMEKHFYETFFQSSNNKDDDDDDDDDDDDDGDLFSALRLSNDGIYASAIFTCGMNVLSEDALAEILRVDDHVRRMTVEYDGREFSYNDVCTRVNESCQDDILLKVLDYNASNIHGLNLTFPVHHNNTLGVVHLEHSVGQVEVDGNGFVQRAKAVRLIYYLRQTNSMLEKAWLNDFVNFLSNKSTYVTQVSYFTSISRQQEFEKSTESITQLFSITYFIAILFSVLSCVRLDSVRNKVWVASLGVISTGLAVLSGFGLLLLMNVPFVITVASSPFLVLGIGIDDMFIMISCWQQTNVQDSVAERMAATYREAAISITITTLTDVVAFYLSYSNPFGSVQSFCLYAGTAILFCYLYNITFFGACLALNGRREESNRHWLTCLKVPEESLPGSSKAYIACCVGGAYNHETGTEEEHLMKLFFRKYYGPFLTTGLAKATVILLYISYISISIYGCTTIEEGIDLKNLAVDQSYVVKYYEDEKIHFAEYGPIVMLAVNATFPYWDEVERAQLESCISEFQGLPFIGNLATSWLNSFESYAKEKHLNISSEVEFMEHLHPFLQGQPMLRLDVNMTDDTIQASRLFLQTVNIPSEKIMLEMLRKTAQNCQFPLVVYHPTFIYYDQYTVIASSTIQTVSIATAVMLVISLVLIPSPVCALWVTFAIGSVIVGVTGFMALLGISLDSISMINLVISIGFSVDFSAHISYTFVSSAKPCVNDKALEALSHLGYPILQGAFSTILGVVVLSVSVSYIFRTFFTITFLVILFGLLHGIAFIPVFLTFSGFCIKF
;
A
#
# COMPACT_ATOMS: atom_id res chain seq x y z
N MET A 1 14.16 53.98 3.39
CA MET A 1 13.35 52.87 3.89
C MET A 1 14.27 51.67 3.90
N VAL A 2 14.81 51.29 5.06
CA VAL A 2 15.79 50.20 5.21
C VAL A 2 15.01 48.90 5.14
N THR A 3 15.02 48.22 4.02
CA THR A 3 14.52 46.87 3.88
C THR A 3 15.51 45.93 4.56
N MET A 4 15.17 45.45 5.76
CA MET A 4 15.89 44.34 6.41
C MET A 4 15.82 43.09 5.47
N VAL A 5 16.94 42.81 4.83
CA VAL A 5 17.15 41.51 4.19
C VAL A 5 17.29 40.52 5.33
N PHE A 6 16.22 39.79 5.64
CA PHE A 6 16.29 38.65 6.53
C PHE A 6 17.07 37.55 5.81
N THR A 7 18.38 37.52 5.95
CA THR A 7 19.20 36.39 5.59
C THR A 7 19.21 35.43 6.78
N THR A 8 18.60 34.24 6.62
CA THR A 8 18.54 33.19 7.65
C THR A 8 19.85 32.40 7.76
N ASN A 9 20.99 33.06 7.57
CA ASN A 9 22.33 32.46 7.60
C ASN A 9 22.79 31.99 8.99
N CYS A 10 22.01 32.18 10.05
CA CYS A 10 22.37 31.83 11.41
C CYS A 10 22.50 30.33 11.66
N VAL A 11 21.79 29.51 10.93
CA VAL A 11 21.78 28.02 11.06
C VAL A 11 22.71 27.39 10.01
N GLU A 12 22.63 27.83 8.76
CA GLU A 12 23.43 27.28 7.66
C GLU A 12 24.94 27.42 7.88
N LYS A 13 25.44 28.60 8.29
CA LYS A 13 26.88 28.85 8.48
C LYS A 13 27.55 27.93 9.52
N PRO A 14 26.99 27.70 10.73
CA PRO A 14 27.55 26.75 11.70
C PRO A 14 27.60 25.33 11.17
N ILE A 15 26.51 24.86 10.50
CA ILE A 15 26.46 23.53 9.92
C ILE A 15 27.52 23.36 8.85
N ARG A 16 27.63 24.32 7.94
CA ARG A 16 28.66 24.36 6.89
C ARG A 16 30.07 24.25 7.45
N SER A 17 30.38 25.02 8.49
CA SER A 17 31.70 24.97 9.15
C SER A 17 31.93 23.63 9.87
N CYS A 18 30.91 23.05 10.46
CA CYS A 18 31.00 21.73 11.08
C CYS A 18 31.28 20.63 10.05
N LEU A 19 30.53 20.59 8.97
CA LEU A 19 30.67 19.60 7.88
C LEU A 19 32.04 19.75 7.18
N GLU A 20 32.54 20.97 6.98
CA GLU A 20 33.87 21.20 6.45
C GLU A 20 34.97 20.59 7.35
N ARG A 21 34.83 20.72 8.67
CA ARG A 21 35.78 20.09 9.64
C ARG A 21 35.70 18.58 9.59
N VAL A 22 34.49 18.02 9.50
CA VAL A 22 34.25 16.57 9.34
C VAL A 22 34.92 16.06 8.07
N GLY A 23 34.73 16.74 6.92
CA GLY A 23 35.37 16.37 5.66
C GLY A 23 36.89 16.38 5.73
N ARG A 24 37.47 17.41 6.38
CA ARG A 24 38.92 17.50 6.62
C ARG A 24 39.42 16.36 7.51
N PHE A 25 38.65 15.96 8.53
CA PHE A 25 38.99 14.85 9.43
C PHE A 25 38.91 13.49 8.72
N ILE A 26 37.90 13.27 7.90
CA ILE A 26 37.76 12.06 7.06
C ILE A 26 38.94 11.97 6.07
N GLY A 27 39.30 13.05 5.42
CA GLY A 27 40.46 13.10 4.52
C GLY A 27 41.80 12.70 5.19
N ARG A 28 41.93 13.02 6.49
CA ARG A 28 43.14 12.66 7.28
C ARG A 28 43.12 11.21 7.74
N TYR A 29 41.98 10.70 8.21
CA TYR A 29 41.83 9.39 8.86
C TYR A 29 40.74 8.50 8.24
N PRO A 30 40.80 8.19 6.95
CA PRO A 30 39.68 7.51 6.25
C PRO A 30 39.36 6.12 6.78
N TRP A 31 40.36 5.39 7.28
CA TRP A 31 40.17 3.98 7.71
C TRP A 31 39.20 3.82 8.87
N TRP A 32 39.16 4.75 9.83
CA TRP A 32 38.20 4.68 10.91
C TRP A 32 36.73 4.81 10.40
N PHE A 33 36.55 5.67 9.40
CA PHE A 33 35.22 5.89 8.77
C PHE A 33 34.80 4.80 7.80
N ILE A 34 35.65 3.79 7.56
CA ILE A 34 35.29 2.56 6.85
C ILE A 34 35.00 1.44 7.86
N ILE A 35 35.88 1.23 8.86
CA ILE A 35 35.77 0.11 9.79
C ILE A 35 34.54 0.27 10.70
N ILE A 36 34.26 1.46 11.23
CA ILE A 36 33.14 1.68 12.15
C ILE A 36 31.77 1.41 11.47
N PRO A 37 31.44 1.97 10.28
CA PRO A 37 30.20 1.66 9.60
C PRO A 37 30.06 0.18 9.23
N LEU A 38 31.12 -0.47 8.76
CA LEU A 38 31.10 -1.90 8.45
C LEU A 38 30.83 -2.76 9.69
N SER A 39 31.46 -2.46 10.80
CA SER A 39 31.24 -3.17 12.08
C SER A 39 29.81 -2.94 12.57
N LEU A 40 29.30 -1.71 12.47
CA LEU A 40 27.94 -1.36 12.85
C LEU A 40 26.92 -2.11 11.97
N SER A 41 27.14 -2.15 10.64
CA SER A 41 26.29 -2.92 9.72
C SER A 41 26.28 -4.41 10.02
N ALA A 42 27.43 -4.97 10.39
CA ALA A 42 27.53 -6.39 10.75
C ALA A 42 26.74 -6.70 12.04
N VAL A 43 26.84 -5.85 13.06
CA VAL A 43 26.10 -6.01 14.32
C VAL A 43 24.59 -5.86 14.11
N LEU A 44 24.19 -4.79 13.43
CA LEU A 44 22.76 -4.54 13.18
C LEU A 44 22.15 -5.56 12.20
N GLY A 45 22.95 -6.06 11.26
CA GLY A 45 22.52 -7.09 10.31
C GLY A 45 22.08 -8.41 10.96
N VAL A 46 22.49 -8.67 12.22
CA VAL A 46 21.97 -9.82 13.00
C VAL A 46 20.43 -9.75 13.17
N GLY A 47 19.85 -8.55 13.11
CA GLY A 47 18.40 -8.38 13.19
C GLY A 47 17.62 -9.17 12.13
N PHE A 48 18.21 -9.43 10.95
CA PHE A 48 17.58 -10.24 9.91
C PHE A 48 17.34 -11.71 10.33
N TYR A 49 17.99 -12.21 11.38
CA TYR A 49 17.67 -13.50 11.95
C TYR A 49 16.21 -13.60 12.42
N PHE A 50 15.64 -12.48 12.87
CA PHE A 50 14.26 -12.39 13.36
C PHE A 50 13.26 -12.03 12.25
N LEU A 51 13.67 -11.96 10.98
CA LEU A 51 12.79 -11.49 9.89
C LEU A 51 11.53 -12.36 9.76
N GLU A 52 11.66 -13.68 9.81
CA GLU A 52 10.51 -14.59 9.68
C GLU A 52 9.52 -14.42 10.84
N ASP A 53 10.03 -14.28 12.08
CA ASP A 53 9.20 -14.08 13.27
C ASP A 53 8.49 -12.72 13.31
N ARG A 54 9.00 -11.74 12.54
CA ARG A 54 8.48 -10.36 12.49
C ARG A 54 7.66 -10.07 11.24
N LYS A 55 7.55 -11.01 10.31
CA LYS A 55 6.65 -10.86 9.17
C LYS A 55 5.21 -10.74 9.67
N SER A 56 4.56 -9.65 9.28
CA SER A 56 3.15 -9.41 9.56
C SER A 56 2.41 -9.26 8.24
N ASN A 57 1.78 -10.37 7.82
CA ASN A 57 1.08 -10.43 6.55
C ASN A 57 -0.45 -10.28 6.70
N ASP A 58 -0.95 -10.02 7.91
CA ASP A 58 -2.37 -9.83 8.18
C ASP A 58 -2.92 -8.61 7.42
N ILE A 59 -3.73 -8.89 6.40
CA ILE A 59 -4.32 -7.87 5.52
C ILE A 59 -5.18 -6.90 6.31
N VAL A 60 -5.95 -7.38 7.30
CA VAL A 60 -6.84 -6.54 8.11
C VAL A 60 -6.04 -5.57 8.96
N LYS A 61 -4.95 -6.02 9.61
CA LYS A 61 -4.09 -5.13 10.40
C LYS A 61 -3.36 -4.10 9.54
N GLN A 62 -3.02 -4.44 8.31
CA GLN A 62 -2.14 -3.63 7.46
C GLN A 62 -2.88 -2.62 6.60
N PHE A 63 -4.01 -3.00 6.01
CA PHE A 63 -4.70 -2.20 5.00
C PHE A 63 -6.01 -1.58 5.49
N THR A 64 -6.39 -1.81 6.76
CA THR A 64 -7.56 -1.17 7.37
C THR A 64 -7.16 -0.22 8.50
N PRO A 65 -7.93 0.84 8.76
CA PRO A 65 -7.59 1.80 9.82
C PRO A 65 -7.52 1.13 11.21
N HIS A 66 -6.54 1.51 12.05
CA HIS A 66 -6.42 0.95 13.40
C HIS A 66 -7.65 1.25 14.26
N ASP A 67 -8.15 2.48 14.20
CA ASP A 67 -9.31 2.95 14.97
C ASP A 67 -10.57 3.01 14.09
N GLY A 68 -10.70 2.13 13.10
CA GLY A 68 -11.85 2.06 12.20
C GLY A 68 -13.14 1.68 12.94
N HIS A 69 -14.26 2.31 12.58
CA HIS A 69 -15.56 2.01 13.16
C HIS A 69 -15.95 0.54 13.00
N ALA A 70 -15.63 -0.09 11.87
CA ALA A 70 -15.93 -1.50 11.61
C ALA A 70 -15.23 -2.45 12.58
N LYS A 71 -14.07 -2.08 13.15
CA LYS A 71 -13.41 -2.89 14.19
C LYS A 71 -14.16 -2.85 15.51
N MET A 72 -14.73 -1.70 15.89
CA MET A 72 -15.58 -1.58 17.08
C MET A 72 -16.90 -2.32 16.89
N GLU A 73 -17.49 -2.23 15.69
CA GLU A 73 -18.69 -2.95 15.28
C GLU A 73 -18.45 -4.48 15.30
N LYS A 74 -17.28 -4.93 14.83
CA LYS A 74 -16.85 -6.32 14.90
C LYS A 74 -16.68 -6.80 16.34
N HIS A 75 -16.02 -6.02 17.16
CA HIS A 75 -15.83 -6.37 18.58
C HIS A 75 -17.17 -6.52 19.31
N PHE A 76 -18.13 -5.64 19.04
CA PHE A 76 -19.50 -5.79 19.55
C PHE A 76 -20.14 -7.11 19.08
N TYR A 77 -20.01 -7.42 17.78
CA TYR A 77 -20.53 -8.67 17.21
C TYR A 77 -19.91 -9.91 17.87
N GLU A 78 -18.59 -9.93 18.02
CA GLU A 78 -17.85 -11.03 18.67
C GLU A 78 -18.25 -11.20 20.14
N THR A 79 -18.47 -10.09 20.87
CA THR A 79 -18.83 -10.11 22.29
C THR A 79 -20.24 -10.68 22.53
N PHE A 80 -21.21 -10.34 21.68
CA PHE A 80 -22.60 -10.65 21.96
C PHE A 80 -23.19 -11.78 21.11
N PHE A 81 -22.62 -12.05 19.93
CA PHE A 81 -23.22 -12.99 18.96
C PHE A 81 -22.27 -14.10 18.46
N GLN A 82 -21.00 -14.05 18.82
CA GLN A 82 -20.07 -15.15 18.58
C GLN A 82 -19.91 -15.94 19.87
N SER A 83 -20.18 -17.24 19.84
CA SER A 83 -20.03 -18.11 21.01
C SER A 83 -18.58 -18.07 21.51
N SER A 84 -18.39 -17.78 22.78
CA SER A 84 -17.08 -17.61 23.42
C SER A 84 -16.38 -18.98 23.55
N ASN A 85 -15.61 -19.37 22.52
CA ASN A 85 -14.60 -20.41 22.63
C ASN A 85 -13.21 -19.88 23.03
N ASN A 86 -13.14 -18.66 23.61
CA ASN A 86 -11.95 -18.15 24.27
C ASN A 86 -12.14 -18.23 25.80
N LYS A 87 -12.22 -19.44 26.33
CA LYS A 87 -11.71 -19.67 27.69
C LYS A 87 -10.19 -19.77 27.53
N ASP A 88 -9.48 -18.80 28.11
CA ASP A 88 -8.04 -18.83 28.29
C ASP A 88 -7.64 -20.21 28.88
N ASP A 89 -6.58 -20.78 28.31
CA ASP A 89 -5.91 -21.98 28.77
C ASP A 89 -5.44 -21.79 30.25
N ASP A 90 -6.28 -22.08 31.21
CA ASP A 90 -5.93 -22.43 32.59
C ASP A 90 -7.22 -22.83 33.27
N ASP A 91 -7.56 -24.12 33.18
CA ASP A 91 -8.10 -24.96 34.27
C ASP A 91 -8.63 -26.27 33.66
N ASP A 92 -7.91 -27.34 33.98
CA ASP A 92 -8.35 -28.72 33.86
C ASP A 92 -9.62 -28.93 34.72
N ASP A 93 -10.54 -29.66 34.13
CA ASP A 93 -11.55 -30.55 34.72
C ASP A 93 -13.01 -30.26 34.32
N ASP A 94 -13.57 -31.38 33.89
CA ASP A 94 -14.94 -31.81 33.84
C ASP A 94 -15.69 -31.75 32.51
N ASP A 95 -15.86 -33.01 32.00
CA ASP A 95 -16.84 -33.49 31.05
C ASP A 95 -18.26 -32.99 31.39
N ASP A 96 -18.76 -32.07 30.57
CA ASP A 96 -20.19 -31.96 30.34
C ASP A 96 -20.40 -31.65 28.84
N ASP A 97 -20.94 -32.65 28.12
CA ASP A 97 -21.41 -32.62 26.76
C ASP A 97 -22.54 -31.59 26.59
N ASP A 98 -22.24 -30.29 26.58
CA ASP A 98 -23.14 -29.28 26.06
C ASP A 98 -22.78 -29.00 24.58
N ASP A 99 -23.27 -29.87 23.69
CA ASP A 99 -23.13 -29.83 22.22
C ASP A 99 -23.93 -28.64 21.58
N ASP A 100 -24.43 -27.70 22.37
CA ASP A 100 -25.23 -26.54 21.93
C ASP A 100 -24.39 -25.34 21.47
N GLY A 101 -23.03 -25.39 21.59
CA GLY A 101 -22.13 -24.31 21.26
C GLY A 101 -21.85 -24.08 19.77
N ASP A 102 -22.16 -25.03 18.90
CA ASP A 102 -21.74 -25.06 17.51
C ASP A 102 -22.79 -24.52 16.50
N LEU A 103 -23.84 -23.86 16.97
CA LEU A 103 -24.77 -23.19 16.04
C LEU A 103 -24.14 -21.91 15.49
N PHE A 104 -23.52 -22.05 14.36
CA PHE A 104 -22.61 -21.08 13.78
C PHE A 104 -23.34 -19.83 13.22
N SER A 105 -22.94 -18.66 13.69
CA SER A 105 -23.49 -17.37 13.26
C SER A 105 -23.28 -17.06 11.78
N ALA A 106 -22.32 -17.69 11.10
CA ALA A 106 -22.02 -17.51 9.69
C ALA A 106 -23.18 -17.84 8.74
N LEU A 107 -24.16 -18.62 9.21
CA LEU A 107 -25.38 -18.88 8.42
C LEU A 107 -26.25 -17.63 8.22
N ARG A 108 -26.01 -16.58 9.02
CA ARG A 108 -26.76 -15.32 8.97
C ARG A 108 -26.02 -14.20 8.24
N LEU A 109 -24.69 -14.22 8.25
CA LEU A 109 -23.85 -13.24 7.59
C LEU A 109 -23.00 -13.91 6.51
N SER A 110 -23.15 -13.52 5.27
CA SER A 110 -22.29 -13.99 4.20
C SER A 110 -20.83 -13.59 4.43
N ASN A 111 -19.90 -14.46 4.06
CA ASN A 111 -18.45 -14.27 4.21
C ASN A 111 -17.93 -14.21 5.66
N ASP A 112 -18.67 -14.72 6.63
CA ASP A 112 -18.20 -14.92 7.98
C ASP A 112 -17.63 -16.33 8.20
N GLY A 113 -16.66 -16.46 9.12
CA GLY A 113 -16.05 -17.75 9.46
C GLY A 113 -15.12 -18.36 8.42
N ILE A 114 -14.93 -19.68 8.51
CA ILE A 114 -14.09 -20.47 7.62
C ILE A 114 -14.96 -21.14 6.57
N TYR A 115 -14.75 -20.84 5.30
CA TYR A 115 -15.55 -21.37 4.21
C TYR A 115 -14.76 -21.55 2.93
N ALA A 116 -15.29 -22.40 2.05
CA ALA A 116 -14.89 -22.52 0.66
C ALA A 116 -16.10 -22.22 -0.24
N SER A 117 -15.89 -21.57 -1.36
CA SER A 117 -16.94 -21.21 -2.32
C SER A 117 -16.55 -21.55 -3.74
N ALA A 118 -17.51 -22.03 -4.53
CA ALA A 118 -17.34 -22.29 -5.95
C ALA A 118 -18.49 -21.65 -6.73
N ILE A 119 -18.17 -20.85 -7.74
CA ILE A 119 -19.13 -20.27 -8.68
C ILE A 119 -19.04 -21.02 -9.99
N PHE A 120 -20.16 -21.61 -10.40
CA PHE A 120 -20.33 -22.31 -11.67
C PHE A 120 -21.04 -21.39 -12.64
N THR A 121 -20.45 -21.12 -13.79
CA THR A 121 -21.01 -20.24 -14.81
C THR A 121 -21.27 -21.01 -16.10
N CYS A 122 -22.37 -20.70 -16.78
CA CYS A 122 -22.73 -21.30 -18.06
C CYS A 122 -23.19 -20.21 -19.03
N GLY A 123 -22.75 -20.28 -20.28
CA GLY A 123 -23.08 -19.28 -21.30
C GLY A 123 -24.56 -19.20 -21.67
N MET A 124 -25.31 -20.27 -21.46
CA MET A 124 -26.75 -20.32 -21.81
C MET A 124 -27.66 -20.35 -20.58
N ASN A 125 -27.70 -21.45 -19.87
CA ASN A 125 -28.53 -21.63 -18.65
C ASN A 125 -27.86 -22.64 -17.72
N VAL A 126 -27.41 -22.19 -16.54
CA VAL A 126 -26.78 -23.04 -15.53
C VAL A 126 -27.78 -23.98 -14.84
N LEU A 127 -29.08 -23.64 -14.88
CA LEU A 127 -30.16 -24.48 -14.34
C LEU A 127 -30.65 -25.57 -15.37
N SER A 128 -29.86 -25.81 -16.44
CA SER A 128 -30.12 -26.96 -17.31
C SER A 128 -29.76 -28.29 -16.63
N GLU A 129 -30.44 -29.39 -16.96
CA GLU A 129 -30.21 -30.72 -16.37
C GLU A 129 -28.73 -31.12 -16.50
N ASP A 130 -28.12 -30.93 -17.66
CA ASP A 130 -26.72 -31.29 -17.91
C ASP A 130 -25.74 -30.48 -17.01
N ALA A 131 -25.96 -29.17 -16.88
CA ALA A 131 -25.14 -28.30 -16.03
C ALA A 131 -25.34 -28.64 -14.55
N LEU A 132 -26.55 -28.83 -14.09
CA LEU A 132 -26.85 -29.24 -12.72
C LEU A 132 -26.27 -30.63 -12.40
N ALA A 133 -26.34 -31.59 -13.34
CA ALA A 133 -25.71 -32.91 -13.17
C ALA A 133 -24.18 -32.81 -13.07
N GLU A 134 -23.54 -31.81 -13.72
CA GLU A 134 -22.11 -31.58 -13.58
C GLU A 134 -21.80 -30.94 -12.23
N ILE A 135 -22.60 -29.97 -11.78
CA ILE A 135 -22.47 -29.32 -10.47
C ILE A 135 -22.59 -30.34 -9.34
N LEU A 136 -23.64 -31.20 -9.39
CA LEU A 136 -23.85 -32.25 -8.40
C LEU A 136 -22.71 -33.28 -8.35
N ARG A 137 -22.08 -33.59 -9.50
CA ARG A 137 -20.89 -34.46 -9.53
C ARG A 137 -19.68 -33.81 -8.90
N VAL A 138 -19.53 -32.50 -9.04
CA VAL A 138 -18.44 -31.76 -8.35
C VAL A 138 -18.70 -31.68 -6.86
N ASP A 139 -19.93 -31.38 -6.43
CA ASP A 139 -20.34 -31.36 -5.01
C ASP A 139 -20.08 -32.71 -4.34
N ASP A 140 -20.53 -33.83 -4.96
CA ASP A 140 -20.31 -35.21 -4.45
C ASP A 140 -18.81 -35.52 -4.26
N HIS A 141 -17.95 -35.06 -5.19
CA HIS A 141 -16.50 -35.22 -5.04
C HIS A 141 -15.90 -34.36 -3.90
N VAL A 142 -16.34 -33.11 -3.76
CA VAL A 142 -15.89 -32.23 -2.68
C VAL A 142 -16.28 -32.80 -1.32
N ARG A 143 -17.48 -33.33 -1.19
CA ARG A 143 -17.97 -33.96 0.07
C ARG A 143 -17.24 -35.25 0.41
N ARG A 144 -16.79 -36.02 -0.60
CA ARG A 144 -15.99 -37.24 -0.40
C ARG A 144 -14.49 -37.02 -0.36
N MET A 145 -14.03 -35.84 -0.57
CA MET A 145 -12.61 -35.51 -0.47
C MET A 145 -12.10 -35.74 0.94
N THR A 146 -11.02 -36.52 1.10
CA THR A 146 -10.38 -36.83 2.38
C THR A 146 -9.03 -36.14 2.45
N VAL A 147 -8.71 -35.63 3.63
CA VAL A 147 -7.44 -34.99 3.94
C VAL A 147 -6.74 -35.78 5.04
N GLU A 148 -5.46 -36.11 4.82
CA GLU A 148 -4.64 -36.77 5.83
C GLU A 148 -4.04 -35.75 6.79
N TYR A 149 -4.39 -35.84 8.06
CA TYR A 149 -3.85 -35.01 9.11
C TYR A 149 -3.55 -35.85 10.35
N ASP A 150 -2.36 -35.74 10.90
CA ASP A 150 -1.89 -36.52 12.05
C ASP A 150 -2.07 -38.06 11.93
N GLY A 151 -1.89 -38.58 10.67
CA GLY A 151 -2.04 -39.99 10.37
C GLY A 151 -3.47 -40.51 10.37
N ARG A 152 -4.48 -39.62 10.32
CA ARG A 152 -5.90 -39.91 10.15
C ARG A 152 -6.45 -39.21 8.90
N GLU A 153 -7.40 -39.87 8.27
CA GLU A 153 -8.15 -39.30 7.14
C GLU A 153 -9.43 -38.63 7.67
N PHE A 154 -9.64 -37.40 7.26
CA PHE A 154 -10.83 -36.60 7.58
C PHE A 154 -11.58 -36.23 6.30
N SER A 155 -12.86 -36.47 6.29
CA SER A 155 -13.77 -36.09 5.19
C SER A 155 -14.42 -34.73 5.47
N TYR A 156 -15.18 -34.19 4.47
CA TYR A 156 -15.97 -32.98 4.68
C TYR A 156 -16.93 -33.11 5.88
N ASN A 157 -17.53 -34.32 6.07
CA ASN A 157 -18.47 -34.56 7.17
C ASN A 157 -17.82 -34.43 8.57
N ASP A 158 -16.51 -34.58 8.66
CA ASP A 158 -15.78 -34.49 9.93
C ASP A 158 -15.40 -33.02 10.27
N VAL A 159 -15.27 -32.17 9.26
CA VAL A 159 -14.82 -30.79 9.39
C VAL A 159 -15.91 -29.74 9.11
N CYS A 160 -17.09 -30.15 8.65
CA CYS A 160 -18.17 -29.23 8.31
C CYS A 160 -18.85 -28.61 9.53
N THR A 161 -19.41 -27.42 9.34
CA THR A 161 -20.36 -26.83 10.29
C THR A 161 -21.64 -27.63 10.31
N ARG A 162 -22.16 -27.99 11.49
CA ARG A 162 -23.35 -28.82 11.64
C ARG A 162 -24.55 -27.99 12.03
N VAL A 163 -25.69 -28.36 11.48
CA VAL A 163 -27.04 -27.89 11.86
C VAL A 163 -27.91 -29.10 12.10
N ASN A 164 -28.43 -29.30 13.32
CA ASN A 164 -29.19 -30.47 13.72
C ASN A 164 -28.44 -31.78 13.38
N GLU A 165 -27.17 -31.90 13.85
CA GLU A 165 -26.30 -33.10 13.68
C GLU A 165 -25.87 -33.41 12.23
N SER A 166 -26.33 -32.68 11.22
CA SER A 166 -25.95 -32.85 9.81
C SER A 166 -25.12 -31.65 9.31
N CYS A 167 -24.19 -31.86 8.36
CA CYS A 167 -23.52 -30.78 7.67
C CYS A 167 -24.49 -29.77 7.08
N GLN A 168 -24.12 -28.50 7.11
CA GLN A 168 -24.86 -27.45 6.41
C GLN A 168 -24.81 -27.72 4.92
N ASP A 169 -25.96 -27.96 4.33
CA ASP A 169 -26.11 -28.17 2.89
C ASP A 169 -26.43 -26.91 2.13
N ASP A 170 -25.99 -26.86 0.87
CA ASP A 170 -26.40 -25.78 -0.02
C ASP A 170 -27.91 -25.81 -0.26
N ILE A 171 -28.50 -24.62 -0.15
CA ILE A 171 -29.96 -24.49 -0.13
C ILE A 171 -30.58 -24.81 -1.49
N LEU A 172 -29.89 -24.47 -2.59
CA LEU A 172 -30.37 -24.80 -3.96
C LEU A 172 -30.36 -26.31 -4.19
N LEU A 173 -29.28 -27.00 -3.76
CA LEU A 173 -29.18 -28.46 -3.92
C LEU A 173 -30.20 -29.19 -3.06
N LYS A 174 -30.56 -28.68 -1.89
CA LYS A 174 -31.68 -29.18 -1.06
C LYS A 174 -33.03 -29.01 -1.75
N VAL A 175 -33.29 -27.86 -2.36
CA VAL A 175 -34.53 -27.59 -3.11
C VAL A 175 -34.66 -28.57 -4.28
N LEU A 176 -33.55 -28.95 -4.92
CA LEU A 176 -33.49 -29.94 -6.00
C LEU A 176 -33.49 -31.38 -5.52
N ASP A 177 -33.48 -31.62 -4.20
CA ASP A 177 -33.36 -32.97 -3.60
C ASP A 177 -32.18 -33.76 -4.19
N TYR A 178 -31.05 -33.08 -4.44
CA TYR A 178 -29.81 -33.61 -5.05
C TYR A 178 -30.02 -34.36 -6.40
N ASN A 179 -31.06 -34.03 -7.12
CA ASN A 179 -31.38 -34.64 -8.42
C ASN A 179 -31.58 -33.53 -9.49
N ALA A 180 -30.72 -33.52 -10.51
CA ALA A 180 -30.79 -32.55 -11.59
C ALA A 180 -32.12 -32.58 -12.38
N SER A 181 -32.74 -33.75 -12.54
CA SER A 181 -33.97 -33.88 -13.30
C SER A 181 -35.18 -33.23 -12.61
N ASN A 182 -35.11 -32.99 -11.29
CA ASN A 182 -36.20 -32.36 -10.54
C ASN A 182 -36.48 -30.91 -10.99
N ILE A 183 -35.50 -30.24 -11.62
CA ILE A 183 -35.66 -28.90 -12.15
C ILE A 183 -36.83 -28.74 -13.13
N HIS A 184 -37.12 -29.75 -13.90
CA HIS A 184 -38.24 -29.71 -14.89
C HIS A 184 -39.63 -29.66 -14.25
N GLY A 185 -39.75 -30.13 -13.00
CA GLY A 185 -41.02 -30.13 -12.25
C GLY A 185 -41.14 -28.97 -11.26
N LEU A 186 -40.10 -28.17 -11.11
CA LEU A 186 -40.02 -27.18 -10.05
C LEU A 186 -40.31 -25.78 -10.62
N ASN A 187 -41.34 -25.11 -10.09
CA ASN A 187 -41.63 -23.72 -10.39
C ASN A 187 -40.82 -22.81 -9.40
N LEU A 188 -39.52 -22.67 -9.69
CA LEU A 188 -38.64 -21.87 -8.87
C LEU A 188 -39.03 -20.39 -8.94
N THR A 189 -39.23 -19.74 -7.79
CA THR A 189 -39.43 -18.29 -7.69
C THR A 189 -38.16 -17.61 -7.20
N PHE A 190 -37.91 -16.38 -7.58
CA PHE A 190 -36.70 -15.60 -7.22
C PHE A 190 -37.12 -14.17 -6.82
N PRO A 191 -36.46 -13.57 -5.79
CA PRO A 191 -35.32 -14.05 -5.02
C PRO A 191 -35.67 -15.05 -3.92
N VAL A 192 -36.93 -15.18 -3.55
CA VAL A 192 -37.44 -16.06 -2.48
C VAL A 192 -38.30 -17.15 -3.07
N HIS A 193 -38.06 -18.37 -2.65
CA HIS A 193 -38.84 -19.55 -3.02
C HIS A 193 -39.53 -20.16 -1.81
N HIS A 194 -40.82 -20.49 -1.95
CA HIS A 194 -41.61 -21.19 -0.94
C HIS A 194 -41.62 -22.70 -1.22
N ASN A 195 -40.89 -23.45 -0.40
CA ASN A 195 -40.90 -24.91 -0.46
C ASN A 195 -41.79 -25.49 0.64
N ASN A 196 -42.57 -26.52 0.33
CA ASN A 196 -43.52 -27.15 1.29
C ASN A 196 -42.81 -27.87 2.45
N THR A 197 -41.57 -28.31 2.26
CA THR A 197 -40.77 -29.03 3.26
C THR A 197 -39.76 -28.15 3.96
N LEU A 198 -39.15 -27.19 3.24
CA LEU A 198 -38.08 -26.32 3.76
C LEU A 198 -38.57 -24.93 4.22
N GLY A 199 -39.87 -24.61 3.95
CA GLY A 199 -40.40 -23.28 4.22
C GLY A 199 -39.91 -22.20 3.24
N VAL A 200 -39.59 -21.03 3.76
CA VAL A 200 -39.08 -19.89 2.97
C VAL A 200 -37.58 -20.07 2.69
N VAL A 201 -37.22 -20.08 1.42
CA VAL A 201 -35.87 -20.31 0.92
C VAL A 201 -35.36 -19.06 0.20
N HIS A 202 -34.22 -18.59 0.59
CA HIS A 202 -33.54 -17.45 -0.01
C HIS A 202 -32.51 -17.91 -1.05
N LEU A 203 -32.71 -17.53 -2.33
CA LEU A 203 -31.90 -17.97 -3.47
C LEU A 203 -30.97 -16.87 -4.02
N GLU A 204 -31.06 -15.63 -3.53
CA GLU A 204 -30.35 -14.48 -4.04
C GLU A 204 -28.82 -14.60 -3.96
N HIS A 205 -28.31 -15.41 -3.03
CA HIS A 205 -26.87 -15.66 -2.89
C HIS A 205 -26.38 -16.95 -3.56
N SER A 206 -27.31 -17.86 -3.92
CA SER A 206 -26.98 -19.14 -4.55
C SER A 206 -27.13 -19.10 -6.07
N VAL A 207 -28.00 -18.25 -6.61
CA VAL A 207 -28.25 -18.16 -8.05
C VAL A 207 -28.05 -16.75 -8.55
N GLY A 208 -27.25 -16.60 -9.60
CA GLY A 208 -26.82 -15.29 -10.11
C GLY A 208 -27.27 -15.02 -11.55
N GLN A 209 -27.47 -13.74 -11.86
CA GLN A 209 -27.96 -13.28 -13.17
C GLN A 209 -29.22 -13.98 -13.62
N VAL A 210 -30.27 -13.89 -12.81
CA VAL A 210 -31.55 -14.60 -12.99
C VAL A 210 -32.49 -13.80 -13.89
N GLU A 211 -33.03 -14.45 -14.91
CA GLU A 211 -34.13 -13.93 -15.73
C GLU A 211 -35.44 -14.56 -15.23
N VAL A 212 -36.39 -13.72 -14.78
CA VAL A 212 -37.73 -14.14 -14.30
C VAL A 212 -38.80 -13.77 -15.31
N ASP A 213 -39.87 -14.55 -15.34
CA ASP A 213 -41.08 -14.21 -16.12
C ASP A 213 -41.97 -13.16 -15.40
N GLY A 214 -43.07 -12.76 -16.04
CA GLY A 214 -44.02 -11.78 -15.44
C GLY A 214 -44.73 -12.26 -14.17
N ASN A 215 -44.59 -13.55 -13.79
CA ASN A 215 -45.15 -14.17 -12.59
C ASN A 215 -44.09 -14.41 -11.51
N GLY A 216 -42.82 -13.99 -11.74
CA GLY A 216 -41.72 -14.20 -10.81
C GLY A 216 -41.05 -15.58 -10.85
N PHE A 217 -41.37 -16.41 -11.88
CA PHE A 217 -40.70 -17.72 -12.03
C PHE A 217 -39.40 -17.61 -12.81
N VAL A 218 -38.39 -18.33 -12.36
CA VAL A 218 -37.06 -18.37 -12.97
C VAL A 218 -37.13 -19.06 -14.33
N GLN A 219 -36.74 -18.32 -15.37
CA GLN A 219 -36.63 -18.87 -16.74
C GLN A 219 -35.20 -19.33 -17.04
N ARG A 220 -34.23 -18.54 -16.65
CA ARG A 220 -32.79 -18.81 -16.83
C ARG A 220 -31.98 -18.21 -15.71
N ALA A 221 -30.82 -18.82 -15.47
CA ALA A 221 -29.75 -18.24 -14.65
C ALA A 221 -28.40 -18.52 -15.30
N LYS A 222 -27.43 -17.67 -15.07
CA LYS A 222 -26.07 -17.81 -15.65
C LYS A 222 -25.05 -18.32 -14.68
N ALA A 223 -25.29 -18.21 -13.38
CA ALA A 223 -24.35 -18.65 -12.35
C ALA A 223 -25.07 -19.35 -11.19
N VAL A 224 -24.38 -20.33 -10.61
CA VAL A 224 -24.74 -20.98 -9.34
C VAL A 224 -23.54 -20.91 -8.44
N ARG A 225 -23.72 -20.48 -7.17
CA ARG A 225 -22.69 -20.46 -6.16
C ARG A 225 -22.98 -21.49 -5.08
N LEU A 226 -22.02 -22.36 -4.82
CA LEU A 226 -22.03 -23.30 -3.70
C LEU A 226 -21.05 -22.80 -2.63
N ILE A 227 -21.45 -22.92 -1.35
CA ILE A 227 -20.63 -22.53 -0.21
C ILE A 227 -20.53 -23.71 0.75
N TYR A 228 -19.32 -24.03 1.19
CA TYR A 228 -18.98 -25.08 2.13
C TYR A 228 -18.42 -24.45 3.40
N TYR A 229 -19.19 -24.46 4.49
CA TYR A 229 -18.77 -23.92 5.78
C TYR A 229 -18.05 -24.97 6.62
N LEU A 230 -16.93 -24.57 7.22
CA LEU A 230 -16.12 -25.42 8.09
C LEU A 230 -16.26 -24.97 9.55
N ARG A 231 -16.10 -25.92 10.48
CA ARG A 231 -16.11 -25.72 11.90
C ARG A 231 -14.77 -25.11 12.35
N GLN A 232 -14.77 -24.21 13.33
CA GLN A 232 -13.56 -23.60 13.85
C GLN A 232 -12.99 -24.42 15.05
N THR A 233 -12.49 -25.62 14.79
CA THR A 233 -11.97 -26.51 15.84
C THR A 233 -10.46 -26.70 15.78
N ASN A 234 -9.88 -26.82 14.58
CA ASN A 234 -8.46 -27.05 14.38
C ASN A 234 -7.96 -26.30 13.13
N SER A 235 -7.33 -25.16 13.35
CA SER A 235 -6.89 -24.27 12.26
C SER A 235 -5.95 -24.93 11.23
N MET A 236 -5.20 -25.97 11.60
CA MET A 236 -4.30 -26.68 10.70
C MET A 236 -5.05 -27.68 9.81
N LEU A 237 -6.00 -28.42 10.37
CA LEU A 237 -6.85 -29.34 9.62
C LEU A 237 -7.74 -28.59 8.62
N GLU A 238 -8.33 -27.49 9.06
CA GLU A 238 -9.16 -26.62 8.23
C GLU A 238 -8.36 -26.05 7.06
N LYS A 239 -7.16 -25.51 7.31
CA LYS A 239 -6.25 -25.05 6.25
C LYS A 239 -5.85 -26.15 5.29
N ALA A 240 -5.59 -27.36 5.77
CA ALA A 240 -5.26 -28.49 4.91
C ALA A 240 -6.44 -28.82 3.99
N TRP A 241 -7.66 -28.90 4.53
CA TRP A 241 -8.86 -29.17 3.73
C TRP A 241 -9.13 -28.07 2.69
N LEU A 242 -8.99 -26.78 3.06
CA LEU A 242 -9.16 -25.66 2.14
C LEU A 242 -8.11 -25.68 1.00
N ASN A 243 -6.87 -26.06 1.30
CA ASN A 243 -5.83 -26.21 0.29
C ASN A 243 -6.13 -27.34 -0.69
N ASP A 244 -6.63 -28.49 -0.20
CA ASP A 244 -6.99 -29.60 -1.05
C ASP A 244 -8.23 -29.31 -1.90
N PHE A 245 -9.17 -28.51 -1.37
CA PHE A 245 -10.29 -27.98 -2.15
C PHE A 245 -9.79 -27.13 -3.35
N VAL A 246 -8.84 -26.22 -3.10
CA VAL A 246 -8.22 -25.41 -4.15
C VAL A 246 -7.49 -26.29 -5.16
N ASN A 247 -6.69 -27.25 -4.69
CA ASN A 247 -5.93 -28.18 -5.53
C ASN A 247 -6.86 -29.05 -6.39
N PHE A 248 -7.95 -29.54 -5.81
CA PHE A 248 -8.93 -30.35 -6.54
C PHE A 248 -9.57 -29.55 -7.67
N LEU A 249 -10.09 -28.34 -7.40
CA LEU A 249 -10.76 -27.50 -8.40
C LEU A 249 -9.80 -26.95 -9.45
N SER A 250 -8.54 -26.69 -9.09
CA SER A 250 -7.52 -26.23 -10.04
C SER A 250 -7.20 -27.25 -11.13
N ASN A 251 -7.30 -28.54 -10.79
CA ASN A 251 -7.02 -29.66 -11.69
C ASN A 251 -8.27 -30.23 -12.39
N LYS A 252 -9.47 -29.69 -12.03
CA LYS A 252 -10.75 -30.21 -12.58
C LYS A 252 -11.10 -29.50 -13.88
N SER A 253 -11.25 -30.24 -14.94
CA SER A 253 -11.88 -29.77 -16.18
C SER A 253 -13.37 -30.04 -16.15
N THR A 254 -14.17 -29.01 -16.31
CA THR A 254 -15.63 -29.08 -16.50
C THR A 254 -15.92 -28.91 -18.00
N TYR A 255 -17.02 -29.54 -18.50
CA TYR A 255 -17.34 -29.55 -19.92
C TYR A 255 -18.49 -28.60 -20.29
N VAL A 256 -19.44 -28.41 -19.39
CA VAL A 256 -20.65 -27.60 -19.60
C VAL A 256 -20.53 -26.28 -18.86
N THR A 257 -19.95 -26.30 -17.67
CA THR A 257 -19.79 -25.13 -16.79
C THR A 257 -18.35 -24.70 -16.72
N GLN A 258 -18.11 -23.43 -16.44
CA GLN A 258 -16.82 -22.93 -15.98
C GLN A 258 -16.87 -22.76 -14.46
N VAL A 259 -15.79 -23.09 -13.77
CA VAL A 259 -15.72 -23.00 -12.31
C VAL A 259 -14.69 -21.97 -11.91
N SER A 260 -15.09 -21.05 -11.07
CA SER A 260 -14.20 -20.21 -10.27
C SER A 260 -14.40 -20.53 -8.79
N TYR A 261 -13.34 -20.49 -8.01
CA TYR A 261 -13.34 -20.96 -6.63
C TYR A 261 -12.56 -20.01 -5.73
N PHE A 262 -12.90 -20.03 -4.45
CA PHE A 262 -12.32 -19.17 -3.43
C PHE A 262 -12.44 -19.85 -2.06
N THR A 263 -11.51 -19.54 -1.15
CA THR A 263 -11.60 -19.94 0.25
C THR A 263 -11.33 -18.73 1.15
N SER A 264 -11.80 -18.78 2.38
CA SER A 264 -11.58 -17.71 3.37
C SER A 264 -10.10 -17.35 3.57
N ILE A 265 -9.18 -18.31 3.34
CA ILE A 265 -7.72 -18.11 3.44
C ILE A 265 -7.06 -17.73 2.10
N SER A 266 -7.76 -17.87 0.97
CA SER A 266 -7.18 -17.65 -0.38
C SER A 266 -6.57 -16.27 -0.54
N ARG A 267 -7.24 -15.23 -0.06
CA ARG A 267 -6.76 -13.84 -0.13
C ARG A 267 -5.42 -13.67 0.58
N GLN A 268 -5.33 -14.22 1.78
CA GLN A 268 -4.11 -14.16 2.58
C GLN A 268 -2.96 -14.93 1.92
N GLN A 269 -3.24 -16.13 1.41
CA GLN A 269 -2.22 -16.96 0.73
C GLN A 269 -1.70 -16.32 -0.56
N GLU A 270 -2.57 -15.76 -1.39
CA GLU A 270 -2.15 -15.10 -2.63
C GLU A 270 -1.39 -13.81 -2.35
N PHE A 271 -1.76 -13.10 -1.29
CA PHE A 271 -1.01 -11.95 -0.81
C PHE A 271 0.41 -12.34 -0.35
N GLU A 272 0.57 -13.45 0.35
CA GLU A 272 1.87 -13.98 0.76
C GLU A 272 2.74 -14.41 -0.44
N LYS A 273 2.17 -15.09 -1.43
CA LYS A 273 2.88 -15.47 -2.67
C LYS A 273 3.43 -14.27 -3.43
N SER A 274 2.73 -13.14 -3.40
CA SER A 274 3.20 -11.92 -4.05
C SER A 274 4.51 -11.40 -3.46
N THR A 275 4.77 -11.69 -2.16
CA THR A 275 6.00 -11.28 -1.46
C THR A 275 7.22 -12.10 -1.89
N GLU A 276 7.05 -13.40 -2.11
CA GLU A 276 8.17 -14.28 -2.47
C GLU A 276 8.79 -13.91 -3.82
N SER A 277 7.98 -13.45 -4.76
CA SER A 277 8.43 -13.07 -6.11
C SER A 277 9.43 -11.91 -6.14
N ILE A 278 9.45 -11.06 -5.11
CA ILE A 278 10.27 -9.85 -5.07
C ILE A 278 11.72 -10.13 -4.75
N THR A 279 12.01 -11.17 -3.96
CA THR A 279 13.37 -11.46 -3.51
C THR A 279 14.35 -11.60 -4.68
N GLN A 280 13.90 -12.15 -5.79
CA GLN A 280 14.71 -12.28 -7.01
C GLN A 280 14.97 -10.93 -7.68
N LEU A 281 14.03 -10.00 -7.60
CA LEU A 281 14.12 -8.68 -8.22
C LEU A 281 15.18 -7.79 -7.56
N PHE A 282 15.46 -7.98 -6.26
CA PHE A 282 16.52 -7.22 -5.57
C PHE A 282 17.88 -7.39 -6.22
N SER A 283 18.29 -8.65 -6.49
CA SER A 283 19.60 -8.93 -7.08
C SER A 283 19.76 -8.27 -8.46
N ILE A 284 18.70 -8.30 -9.28
CA ILE A 284 18.68 -7.67 -10.61
C ILE A 284 18.79 -6.16 -10.48
N THR A 285 18.04 -5.55 -9.56
CA THR A 285 18.06 -4.10 -9.33
C THR A 285 19.43 -3.60 -8.89
N TYR A 286 20.04 -4.26 -7.89
CA TYR A 286 21.40 -3.87 -7.45
C TYR A 286 22.44 -4.03 -8.55
N PHE A 287 22.35 -5.09 -9.36
CA PHE A 287 23.22 -5.26 -10.52
C PHE A 287 23.08 -4.13 -11.54
N ILE A 288 21.83 -3.78 -11.89
CA ILE A 288 21.54 -2.68 -12.84
C ILE A 288 22.02 -1.34 -12.27
N ALA A 289 21.80 -1.08 -10.98
CA ALA A 289 22.24 0.14 -10.32
C ALA A 289 23.77 0.28 -10.30
N ILE A 290 24.49 -0.79 -9.99
CA ILE A 290 25.98 -0.81 -10.05
C ILE A 290 26.44 -0.57 -11.48
N LEU A 291 25.88 -1.30 -12.44
CA LEU A 291 26.24 -1.14 -13.86
C LEU A 291 26.03 0.28 -14.35
N PHE A 292 24.87 0.87 -14.06
CA PHE A 292 24.56 2.26 -14.43
C PHE A 292 25.51 3.26 -13.75
N SER A 293 25.74 3.11 -12.43
CA SER A 293 26.62 3.98 -11.66
C SER A 293 28.05 3.93 -12.19
N VAL A 294 28.53 2.74 -12.53
CA VAL A 294 29.83 2.53 -13.17
C VAL A 294 29.89 3.23 -14.54
N LEU A 295 28.91 2.96 -15.42
CA LEU A 295 28.88 3.51 -16.77
C LEU A 295 28.80 5.03 -16.77
N SER A 296 28.01 5.63 -15.87
CA SER A 296 27.85 7.08 -15.76
C SER A 296 29.07 7.80 -15.16
N CYS A 297 29.91 7.08 -14.40
CA CYS A 297 31.14 7.60 -13.80
C CYS A 297 32.42 7.25 -14.58
N VAL A 298 32.30 6.46 -15.67
CA VAL A 298 33.47 6.14 -16.52
C VAL A 298 34.02 7.39 -17.18
N ARG A 299 35.32 7.56 -17.09
CA ARG A 299 36.10 8.56 -17.82
C ARG A 299 37.21 7.91 -18.65
N LEU A 300 37.54 8.56 -19.75
CA LEU A 300 38.65 8.10 -20.60
C LEU A 300 40.02 8.32 -19.98
N ASP A 301 40.14 9.03 -18.85
CA ASP A 301 41.36 9.26 -18.11
C ASP A 301 41.65 8.07 -17.18
N SER A 302 42.83 7.45 -17.32
CA SER A 302 43.26 6.28 -16.56
C SER A 302 43.49 6.51 -15.08
N VAL A 303 43.63 7.76 -14.62
CA VAL A 303 43.84 8.11 -13.20
C VAL A 303 42.56 8.60 -12.58
N ARG A 304 41.79 9.49 -13.26
CA ARG A 304 40.62 10.17 -12.70
C ARG A 304 39.31 9.41 -12.89
N ASN A 305 39.38 8.14 -13.28
CA ASN A 305 38.23 7.27 -13.38
C ASN A 305 37.65 6.97 -12.00
N LYS A 306 36.31 7.07 -11.83
CA LYS A 306 35.56 6.93 -10.55
C LYS A 306 34.80 5.61 -10.43
N VAL A 307 35.11 4.59 -11.25
CA VAL A 307 34.40 3.29 -11.28
C VAL A 307 34.27 2.67 -9.89
N TRP A 308 35.39 2.56 -9.17
CA TRP A 308 35.40 1.98 -7.81
C TRP A 308 34.59 2.78 -6.83
N VAL A 309 34.68 4.12 -6.92
CA VAL A 309 33.93 5.04 -6.03
C VAL A 309 32.44 4.87 -6.25
N ALA A 310 31.99 4.78 -7.53
CA ALA A 310 30.61 4.59 -7.86
C ALA A 310 30.09 3.23 -7.34
N SER A 311 30.84 2.15 -7.53
CA SER A 311 30.47 0.83 -7.00
C SER A 311 30.36 0.82 -5.47
N LEU A 312 31.32 1.45 -4.77
CA LEU A 312 31.31 1.54 -3.31
C LEU A 312 30.18 2.44 -2.79
N GLY A 313 29.73 3.43 -3.56
CA GLY A 313 28.55 4.24 -3.25
C GLY A 313 27.26 3.42 -3.24
N VAL A 314 27.07 2.57 -4.25
CA VAL A 314 25.91 1.65 -4.28
C VAL A 314 25.97 0.65 -3.11
N ILE A 315 27.16 0.12 -2.81
CA ILE A 315 27.36 -0.76 -1.64
C ILE A 315 27.07 -0.02 -0.33
N SER A 316 27.46 1.25 -0.21
CA SER A 316 27.14 2.10 0.96
C SER A 316 25.65 2.16 1.23
N THR A 317 24.85 2.34 0.18
CA THR A 317 23.38 2.35 0.28
C THR A 317 22.84 0.98 0.69
N GLY A 318 23.40 -0.11 0.16
CA GLY A 318 23.02 -1.46 0.58
C GLY A 318 23.30 -1.72 2.07
N LEU A 319 24.46 -1.27 2.57
CA LEU A 319 24.80 -1.33 4.00
C LEU A 319 23.85 -0.48 4.87
N ALA A 320 23.39 0.66 4.36
CA ALA A 320 22.42 1.51 5.05
C ALA A 320 21.07 0.81 5.22
N VAL A 321 20.56 0.16 4.16
CA VAL A 321 19.35 -0.66 4.22
C VAL A 321 19.53 -1.81 5.21
N LEU A 322 20.65 -2.53 5.15
CA LEU A 322 20.96 -3.61 6.08
C LEU A 322 20.94 -3.14 7.54
N SER A 323 21.53 -1.97 7.81
CA SER A 323 21.62 -1.43 9.17
C SER A 323 20.28 -0.89 9.67
N GLY A 324 19.55 -0.15 8.84
CA GLY A 324 18.24 0.43 9.19
C GLY A 324 17.19 -0.65 9.45
N PHE A 325 17.10 -1.63 8.55
CA PHE A 325 16.16 -2.76 8.69
C PHE A 325 16.54 -3.65 9.87
N GLY A 326 17.81 -4.01 9.98
CA GLY A 326 18.31 -4.84 11.07
C GLY A 326 18.05 -4.22 12.44
N LEU A 327 18.22 -2.89 12.57
CA LEU A 327 17.87 -2.16 13.81
C LEU A 327 16.40 -2.29 14.16
N LEU A 328 15.49 -2.07 13.22
CA LEU A 328 14.05 -2.11 13.47
C LEU A 328 13.55 -3.53 13.76
N LEU A 329 14.12 -4.54 13.09
CA LEU A 329 13.85 -5.94 13.40
C LEU A 329 14.28 -6.33 14.81
N LEU A 330 15.44 -5.83 15.27
CA LEU A 330 15.90 -5.98 16.66
C LEU A 330 14.99 -5.27 17.66
N MET A 331 14.39 -4.14 17.26
CA MET A 331 13.43 -3.38 18.08
C MET A 331 12.01 -3.96 18.06
N ASN A 332 11.81 -5.14 17.46
CA ASN A 332 10.52 -5.80 17.40
C ASN A 332 9.45 -5.09 16.54
N VAL A 333 9.87 -4.32 15.52
CA VAL A 333 8.94 -3.65 14.61
C VAL A 333 8.46 -4.64 13.54
N PRO A 334 7.13 -4.74 13.26
CA PRO A 334 6.62 -5.69 12.28
C PRO A 334 7.09 -5.35 10.86
N PHE A 335 7.50 -6.37 10.12
CA PHE A 335 7.88 -6.28 8.71
C PHE A 335 6.69 -6.61 7.83
N VAL A 336 6.22 -5.63 7.07
CA VAL A 336 5.04 -5.72 6.20
C VAL A 336 5.48 -5.79 4.74
N ILE A 337 4.65 -6.40 3.88
CA ILE A 337 4.94 -6.53 2.44
C ILE A 337 5.30 -5.21 1.76
N THR A 338 4.63 -4.11 2.11
CA THR A 338 4.92 -2.79 1.54
C THR A 338 6.35 -2.32 1.83
N VAL A 339 6.91 -2.70 2.99
CA VAL A 339 8.31 -2.40 3.35
C VAL A 339 9.30 -3.01 2.37
N ALA A 340 8.97 -4.15 1.75
CA ALA A 340 9.82 -4.80 0.76
C ALA A 340 10.10 -3.91 -0.48
N SER A 341 9.28 -2.91 -0.77
CA SER A 341 9.56 -1.96 -1.85
C SER A 341 10.52 -0.83 -1.46
N SER A 342 10.71 -0.57 -0.16
CA SER A 342 11.53 0.56 0.30
C SER A 342 13.03 0.47 -0.02
N PRO A 343 13.72 -0.70 -0.13
CA PRO A 343 15.11 -0.76 -0.56
C PRO A 343 15.35 -0.21 -1.97
N PHE A 344 14.36 -0.37 -2.88
CA PHE A 344 14.46 0.19 -4.24
C PHE A 344 14.45 1.72 -4.20
N LEU A 345 13.63 2.30 -3.33
CA LEU A 345 13.55 3.73 -3.08
C LEU A 345 14.84 4.27 -2.47
N VAL A 346 15.30 3.66 -1.37
CA VAL A 346 16.50 4.09 -0.63
C VAL A 346 17.74 3.99 -1.52
N LEU A 347 17.78 2.98 -2.41
CA LEU A 347 18.85 2.84 -3.39
C LEU A 347 18.92 4.06 -4.32
N GLY A 348 17.78 4.54 -4.80
CA GLY A 348 17.69 5.73 -5.64
C GLY A 348 18.23 6.98 -4.95
N ILE A 349 17.74 7.28 -3.74
CA ILE A 349 18.14 8.45 -2.94
C ILE A 349 19.65 8.41 -2.63
N GLY A 350 20.15 7.25 -2.20
CA GLY A 350 21.56 7.13 -1.82
C GLY A 350 22.54 7.24 -3.00
N ILE A 351 22.12 6.82 -4.20
CA ILE A 351 22.94 6.98 -5.41
C ILE A 351 22.94 8.43 -5.88
N ASP A 352 21.85 9.17 -5.73
CA ASP A 352 21.78 10.59 -6.07
C ASP A 352 22.77 11.42 -5.22
N ASP A 353 22.74 11.24 -3.92
CA ASP A 353 23.70 11.85 -3.00
C ASP A 353 25.17 11.56 -3.36
N MET A 354 25.45 10.31 -3.76
CA MET A 354 26.77 9.90 -4.25
C MET A 354 27.21 10.72 -5.48
N PHE A 355 26.31 10.90 -6.46
CA PHE A 355 26.65 11.68 -7.67
C PHE A 355 26.91 13.15 -7.35
N ILE A 356 26.16 13.73 -6.43
CA ILE A 356 26.38 15.10 -5.95
C ILE A 356 27.76 15.23 -5.31
N MET A 357 28.13 14.30 -4.41
CA MET A 357 29.46 14.32 -3.78
C MET A 357 30.60 14.15 -4.78
N ILE A 358 30.46 13.24 -5.75
CA ILE A 358 31.45 13.05 -6.82
C ILE A 358 31.57 14.32 -7.69
N SER A 359 30.46 14.96 -8.04
CA SER A 359 30.45 16.19 -8.81
C SER A 359 31.15 17.35 -8.09
N CYS A 360 30.89 17.52 -6.81
CA CYS A 360 31.56 18.53 -6.00
C CYS A 360 33.06 18.25 -5.84
N TRP A 361 33.46 16.98 -5.63
CA TRP A 361 34.86 16.57 -5.61
C TRP A 361 35.61 16.96 -6.90
N GLN A 362 35.00 16.73 -8.05
CA GLN A 362 35.59 17.03 -9.37
C GLN A 362 35.77 18.54 -9.61
N GLN A 363 35.07 19.40 -8.84
CA GLN A 363 35.18 20.85 -8.93
C GLN A 363 36.26 21.43 -7.99
N THR A 364 36.86 20.62 -7.11
CA THR A 364 37.93 21.07 -6.21
C THR A 364 39.25 21.19 -6.96
N ASN A 365 40.15 22.06 -6.44
CA ASN A 365 41.48 22.21 -7.00
C ASN A 365 42.29 20.93 -6.80
N VAL A 366 42.78 20.36 -7.90
CA VAL A 366 43.56 19.10 -7.92
C VAL A 366 44.90 19.22 -7.21
N GLN A 367 45.47 20.44 -7.10
CA GLN A 367 46.75 20.67 -6.46
C GLN A 367 46.65 20.73 -4.92
N ASP A 368 45.43 20.88 -4.38
CA ASP A 368 45.24 20.89 -2.94
C ASP A 368 45.37 19.48 -2.36
N SER A 369 45.77 19.38 -1.09
CA SER A 369 45.84 18.09 -0.40
C SER A 369 44.47 17.42 -0.33
N VAL A 370 44.40 16.07 -0.30
CA VAL A 370 43.15 15.31 -0.17
C VAL A 370 42.29 15.82 0.98
N ALA A 371 42.88 16.20 2.11
CA ALA A 371 42.13 16.69 3.26
C ALA A 371 41.44 18.05 2.97
N GLU A 372 42.08 18.96 2.24
CA GLU A 372 41.48 20.26 1.86
C GLU A 372 40.43 20.07 0.74
N ARG A 373 40.69 19.19 -0.23
CA ARG A 373 39.69 18.82 -1.25
C ARG A 373 38.45 18.22 -0.61
N MET A 374 38.60 17.31 0.38
CA MET A 374 37.46 16.78 1.15
C MET A 374 36.72 17.87 1.91
N ALA A 375 37.43 18.78 2.57
CA ALA A 375 36.81 19.92 3.25
C ALA A 375 35.98 20.79 2.29
N ALA A 376 36.51 21.09 1.11
CA ALA A 376 35.83 21.87 0.08
C ALA A 376 34.59 21.11 -0.46
N THR A 377 34.72 19.79 -0.72
CA THR A 377 33.57 18.93 -1.16
C THR A 377 32.44 18.93 -0.14
N TYR A 378 32.77 18.76 1.16
CA TYR A 378 31.77 18.74 2.21
C TYR A 378 31.12 20.10 2.44
N ARG A 379 31.87 21.16 2.24
CA ARG A 379 31.36 22.53 2.33
C ARG A 379 30.27 22.83 1.31
N GLU A 380 30.33 22.23 0.12
CA GLU A 380 29.37 22.46 -0.98
C GLU A 380 28.29 21.37 -1.04
N ALA A 381 28.69 20.08 -1.00
CA ALA A 381 27.76 18.95 -1.16
C ALA A 381 26.99 18.63 0.11
N ALA A 382 27.67 18.54 1.27
CA ALA A 382 27.05 17.94 2.44
C ALA A 382 25.91 18.77 3.04
N ILE A 383 25.88 20.08 2.83
CA ILE A 383 24.75 20.91 3.24
C ILE A 383 23.51 20.60 2.41
N SER A 384 23.66 20.54 1.11
CA SER A 384 22.57 20.23 0.20
C SER A 384 21.99 18.85 0.50
N ILE A 385 22.85 17.85 0.70
CA ILE A 385 22.47 16.49 1.10
C ILE A 385 21.81 16.48 2.50
N THR A 386 22.27 17.29 3.44
CA THR A 386 21.64 17.39 4.77
C THR A 386 20.24 17.97 4.69
N ILE A 387 20.01 18.96 3.83
CA ILE A 387 18.68 19.55 3.61
C ILE A 387 17.72 18.49 3.10
N THR A 388 18.09 17.79 2.04
CA THR A 388 17.24 16.77 1.40
C THR A 388 16.98 15.59 2.33
N THR A 389 18.02 15.04 2.95
CA THR A 389 17.84 13.93 3.90
C THR A 389 16.98 14.31 5.10
N LEU A 390 17.17 15.51 5.66
CA LEU A 390 16.36 15.96 6.79
C LEU A 390 14.88 16.09 6.41
N THR A 391 14.60 16.61 5.22
CA THR A 391 13.23 16.70 4.72
C THR A 391 12.62 15.33 4.52
N ASP A 392 13.34 14.38 3.91
CA ASP A 392 12.87 13.02 3.71
C ASP A 392 12.57 12.30 5.03
N VAL A 393 13.54 12.29 5.94
CA VAL A 393 13.39 11.62 7.25
C VAL A 393 12.22 12.20 8.03
N VAL A 394 12.07 13.52 8.03
CA VAL A 394 10.94 14.17 8.72
C VAL A 394 9.62 13.86 8.04
N ALA A 395 9.55 13.85 6.70
CA ALA A 395 8.33 13.47 5.97
C ALA A 395 7.88 12.05 6.32
N PHE A 396 8.81 11.10 6.32
CA PHE A 396 8.50 9.71 6.66
C PHE A 396 8.09 9.53 8.13
N TYR A 397 8.80 10.14 9.08
CA TYR A 397 8.44 10.01 10.50
C TYR A 397 7.13 10.73 10.86
N LEU A 398 6.79 11.84 10.23
CA LEU A 398 5.47 12.48 10.38
C LEU A 398 4.35 11.56 9.88
N SER A 399 4.59 10.84 8.80
CA SER A 399 3.61 9.93 8.21
C SER A 399 3.39 8.66 9.06
N TYR A 400 4.20 8.42 10.08
CA TYR A 400 3.96 7.37 11.07
C TYR A 400 2.67 7.58 11.88
N SER A 401 2.17 8.82 11.98
CA SER A 401 0.89 9.12 12.64
C SER A 401 -0.35 8.68 11.86
N ASN A 402 -0.17 8.05 10.71
CA ASN A 402 -1.25 7.61 9.84
C ASN A 402 -2.00 6.42 10.45
N PRO A 403 -3.33 6.27 10.27
CA PRO A 403 -4.10 5.17 10.83
C PRO A 403 -3.84 3.79 10.18
N PHE A 404 -3.16 3.71 9.03
CA PHE A 404 -2.91 2.45 8.32
C PHE A 404 -1.55 1.83 8.71
N GLY A 405 -1.56 0.58 9.19
CA GLY A 405 -0.35 -0.12 9.63
C GLY A 405 0.70 -0.31 8.53
N SER A 406 0.27 -0.53 7.28
CA SER A 406 1.16 -0.62 6.11
C SER A 406 1.94 0.68 5.87
N VAL A 407 1.29 1.84 6.03
CA VAL A 407 1.91 3.17 5.90
C VAL A 407 2.88 3.42 7.05
N GLN A 408 2.47 3.13 8.29
CA GLN A 408 3.31 3.29 9.48
C GLN A 408 4.61 2.49 9.36
N SER A 409 4.51 1.19 9.09
CA SER A 409 5.67 0.30 8.97
C SER A 409 6.58 0.73 7.82
N PHE A 410 6.03 1.01 6.64
CA PHE A 410 6.80 1.50 5.51
C PHE A 410 7.58 2.77 5.84
N CYS A 411 6.92 3.76 6.38
CA CYS A 411 7.51 5.06 6.70
C CYS A 411 8.62 4.95 7.76
N LEU A 412 8.43 4.09 8.76
CA LEU A 412 9.45 3.87 9.79
C LEU A 412 10.69 3.19 9.22
N TYR A 413 10.52 2.12 8.42
CA TYR A 413 11.63 1.41 7.79
C TYR A 413 12.36 2.27 6.75
N ALA A 414 11.62 2.95 5.88
CA ALA A 414 12.20 3.83 4.86
C ALA A 414 12.93 5.03 5.49
N GLY A 415 12.29 5.72 6.43
CA GLY A 415 12.89 6.87 7.12
C GLY A 415 14.17 6.51 7.88
N THR A 416 14.16 5.37 8.58
CA THR A 416 15.35 4.88 9.28
C THR A 416 16.46 4.48 8.30
N ALA A 417 16.15 3.81 7.20
CA ALA A 417 17.13 3.45 6.19
C ALA A 417 17.73 4.67 5.49
N ILE A 418 16.94 5.71 5.20
CA ILE A 418 17.42 7.00 4.65
C ILE A 418 18.34 7.70 5.64
N LEU A 419 18.04 7.70 6.94
CA LEU A 419 18.93 8.25 7.96
C LEU A 419 20.28 7.53 7.99
N PHE A 420 20.29 6.18 7.93
CA PHE A 420 21.53 5.42 7.81
C PHE A 420 22.24 5.68 6.46
N CYS A 421 21.50 5.88 5.38
CA CYS A 421 22.05 6.25 4.07
C CYS A 421 22.84 7.55 4.15
N TYR A 422 22.26 8.57 4.78
CA TYR A 422 22.95 9.83 5.04
C TYR A 422 24.22 9.65 5.87
N LEU A 423 24.13 8.93 6.99
CA LEU A 423 25.28 8.69 7.86
C LEU A 423 26.40 7.96 7.12
N TYR A 424 26.06 6.95 6.32
CA TYR A 424 27.07 6.18 5.58
C TYR A 424 27.57 6.90 4.34
N ASN A 425 26.75 7.74 3.73
CA ASN A 425 27.21 8.60 2.63
C ASN A 425 28.26 9.63 3.11
N ILE A 426 28.01 10.27 4.24
CA ILE A 426 28.99 11.19 4.83
C ILE A 426 30.21 10.46 5.40
N THR A 427 30.06 9.29 6.01
CA THR A 427 31.19 8.58 6.66
C THR A 427 31.87 7.60 5.73
N PHE A 428 31.24 6.49 5.41
CA PHE A 428 31.82 5.39 4.64
C PHE A 428 32.14 5.80 3.21
N PHE A 429 31.18 6.34 2.48
CA PHE A 429 31.40 6.76 1.10
C PHE A 429 32.39 7.90 1.00
N GLY A 430 32.29 8.89 1.90
CA GLY A 430 33.29 9.96 1.98
C GLY A 430 34.72 9.46 2.22
N ALA A 431 34.89 8.45 3.06
CA ALA A 431 36.20 7.82 3.28
C ALA A 431 36.71 7.05 2.05
N CYS A 432 35.81 6.39 1.32
CA CYS A 432 36.15 5.73 0.05
C CYS A 432 36.60 6.75 -1.00
N LEU A 433 35.90 7.92 -1.08
CA LEU A 433 36.27 9.03 -1.94
C LEU A 433 37.62 9.61 -1.58
N ALA A 434 37.94 9.76 -0.27
CA ALA A 434 39.24 10.23 0.21
C ALA A 434 40.38 9.25 -0.14
N LEU A 435 40.16 7.91 0.00
CA LEU A 435 41.14 6.89 -0.42
C LEU A 435 41.40 6.94 -1.92
N ASN A 436 40.32 7.09 -2.72
CA ASN A 436 40.47 7.27 -4.16
C ASN A 436 41.24 8.58 -4.47
N GLY A 437 40.98 9.66 -3.72
CA GLY A 437 41.75 10.91 -3.84
C GLY A 437 43.23 10.76 -3.60
N ARG A 438 43.66 9.97 -2.58
CA ARG A 438 45.07 9.63 -2.34
C ARG A 438 45.70 8.85 -3.49
N ARG A 439 44.93 7.97 -4.15
CA ARG A 439 45.38 7.26 -5.35
C ARG A 439 45.59 8.24 -6.51
N GLU A 440 44.66 9.19 -6.69
CA GLU A 440 44.76 10.25 -7.73
C GLU A 440 45.91 11.22 -7.47
N GLU A 441 46.12 11.67 -6.23
CA GLU A 441 47.24 12.53 -5.82
C GLU A 441 48.58 11.85 -6.13
N SER A 442 48.66 10.52 -6.00
CA SER A 442 49.85 9.73 -6.34
C SER A 442 49.96 9.38 -7.84
N ASN A 443 49.11 9.91 -8.69
CA ASN A 443 48.96 9.63 -10.13
C ASN A 443 49.02 8.13 -10.48
N ARG A 444 48.17 7.33 -9.79
CA ARG A 444 48.09 5.85 -9.99
C ARG A 444 46.88 5.46 -10.81
N HIS A 445 47.08 4.47 -11.67
CA HIS A 445 46.04 3.89 -12.51
C HIS A 445 44.86 3.37 -11.70
N TRP A 446 43.64 3.56 -12.20
CA TRP A 446 42.40 3.22 -11.49
C TRP A 446 42.22 1.72 -11.21
N LEU A 447 42.79 0.83 -12.06
CA LEU A 447 42.64 -0.62 -11.90
C LEU A 447 43.91 -1.28 -11.32
N THR A 448 45.09 -0.96 -11.87
CA THR A 448 46.35 -1.62 -11.50
C THR A 448 47.06 -0.96 -10.34
N CYS A 449 46.67 0.25 -9.92
CA CYS A 449 47.33 1.04 -8.89
C CYS A 449 48.81 1.36 -9.19
N LEU A 450 49.30 1.13 -10.39
CA LEU A 450 50.64 1.47 -10.83
C LEU A 450 50.75 2.97 -11.15
N LYS A 451 51.90 3.58 -10.94
CA LYS A 451 52.15 4.98 -11.33
C LYS A 451 52.09 5.12 -12.85
N VAL A 452 51.46 6.19 -13.33
CA VAL A 452 51.16 6.45 -14.73
C VAL A 452 51.75 7.82 -15.07
N PRO A 453 52.39 8.01 -16.27
CA PRO A 453 52.87 9.32 -16.71
C PRO A 453 51.68 10.24 -17.05
N GLU A 454 51.85 11.55 -16.77
CA GLU A 454 50.84 12.60 -17.08
C GLU A 454 50.80 12.92 -18.57
N GLU A 455 51.92 12.84 -19.28
CA GLU A 455 52.05 13.12 -20.71
C GLU A 455 52.50 11.88 -21.48
N SER A 456 52.01 11.74 -22.71
CA SER A 456 52.43 10.66 -23.61
C SER A 456 53.77 10.95 -24.25
N LEU A 457 54.63 9.92 -24.31
CA LEU A 457 55.84 9.99 -25.09
C LEU A 457 55.55 10.15 -26.59
N PRO A 458 56.26 10.99 -27.32
CA PRO A 458 56.08 11.14 -28.76
C PRO A 458 56.20 9.78 -29.48
N GLY A 459 55.15 9.38 -30.25
CA GLY A 459 55.13 8.10 -30.97
C GLY A 459 54.43 6.95 -30.27
N SER A 460 53.86 7.16 -29.08
CA SER A 460 53.04 6.16 -28.35
C SER A 460 51.78 5.76 -29.14
N SER A 461 51.41 4.47 -29.10
CA SER A 461 50.16 4.00 -29.71
C SER A 461 48.92 4.60 -29.06
N LYS A 462 47.84 4.81 -29.81
CA LYS A 462 46.56 5.32 -29.29
C LYS A 462 46.01 4.46 -28.16
N ALA A 463 46.20 3.13 -28.20
CA ALA A 463 45.77 2.21 -27.16
C ALA A 463 46.58 2.40 -25.87
N TYR A 464 47.88 2.66 -25.96
CA TYR A 464 48.72 2.99 -24.79
C TYR A 464 48.34 4.33 -24.17
N ILE A 465 48.05 5.34 -24.99
CA ILE A 465 47.60 6.66 -24.49
C ILE A 465 46.27 6.51 -23.77
N ALA A 466 45.31 5.76 -24.30
CA ALA A 466 44.00 5.55 -23.70
C ALA A 466 44.05 4.71 -22.41
N CYS A 467 45.02 3.76 -22.32
CA CYS A 467 45.09 2.83 -21.18
C CYS A 467 46.10 3.23 -20.09
N CYS A 468 47.23 3.85 -20.47
CA CYS A 468 48.39 3.97 -19.62
C CYS A 468 48.89 5.39 -19.44
N VAL A 469 48.16 6.41 -19.87
CA VAL A 469 48.42 7.83 -19.67
C VAL A 469 47.23 8.47 -19.00
N GLY A 470 47.41 9.32 -18.00
CA GLY A 470 46.29 9.94 -17.30
C GLY A 470 46.73 10.93 -16.20
N GLY A 471 45.75 11.63 -15.65
CA GLY A 471 46.00 12.65 -14.62
C GLY A 471 45.87 14.08 -15.16
N ALA A 472 45.37 14.24 -16.40
CA ALA A 472 45.14 15.56 -17.00
C ALA A 472 44.16 16.39 -16.16
N TYR A 473 44.40 17.68 -16.04
CA TYR A 473 43.52 18.64 -15.38
C TYR A 473 43.55 19.98 -16.12
N ASN A 474 42.56 20.81 -15.92
CA ASN A 474 42.54 22.14 -16.51
C ASN A 474 43.49 23.07 -15.76
N HIS A 475 44.57 23.50 -16.41
CA HIS A 475 45.61 24.34 -15.79
C HIS A 475 45.11 25.77 -15.48
N GLU A 476 44.05 26.25 -16.15
CA GLU A 476 43.51 27.60 -15.86
C GLU A 476 42.65 27.61 -14.61
N THR A 477 41.84 26.55 -14.38
CA THR A 477 40.91 26.49 -13.24
C THR A 477 41.44 25.64 -12.08
N GLY A 478 42.47 24.82 -12.31
CA GLY A 478 42.99 23.84 -11.36
C GLY A 478 42.05 22.65 -11.11
N THR A 479 40.92 22.54 -11.84
CA THR A 479 39.89 21.51 -11.64
C THR A 479 40.05 20.32 -12.62
N GLU A 480 39.39 19.20 -12.33
CA GLU A 480 39.35 18.09 -13.29
C GLU A 480 38.69 18.52 -14.60
N GLU A 481 39.01 17.85 -15.72
CA GLU A 481 38.37 18.10 -17.01
C GLU A 481 36.85 17.92 -16.91
N GLU A 482 36.10 18.82 -17.57
CA GLU A 482 34.64 18.77 -17.51
C GLU A 482 34.06 17.60 -18.31
N HIS A 483 33.03 16.94 -17.75
CA HIS A 483 32.28 15.90 -18.44
C HIS A 483 31.44 16.50 -19.61
N LEU A 484 31.32 15.78 -20.72
CA LEU A 484 30.58 16.21 -21.90
C LEU A 484 29.13 16.69 -21.60
N MET A 485 28.44 16.00 -20.70
CA MET A 485 27.07 16.38 -20.31
C MET A 485 27.03 17.66 -19.48
N LYS A 486 28.04 17.92 -18.63
CA LYS A 486 28.16 19.21 -17.92
C LYS A 486 28.38 20.35 -18.90
N LEU A 487 29.23 20.13 -19.92
CA LEU A 487 29.44 21.08 -21.03
C LEU A 487 28.14 21.34 -21.81
N PHE A 488 27.31 20.29 -22.01
CA PHE A 488 26.00 20.44 -22.66
C PHE A 488 25.08 21.38 -21.87
N PHE A 489 24.94 21.17 -20.53
CA PHE A 489 24.14 22.07 -19.68
C PHE A 489 24.65 23.50 -19.70
N ARG A 490 25.95 23.69 -19.64
CA ARG A 490 26.57 25.03 -19.63
C ARG A 490 26.47 25.74 -20.97
N LYS A 491 26.72 25.06 -22.12
CA LYS A 491 26.89 25.68 -23.41
C LYS A 491 25.60 25.71 -24.24
N TYR A 492 24.73 24.74 -24.09
CA TYR A 492 23.53 24.60 -24.91
C TYR A 492 22.23 24.75 -24.15
N TYR A 493 22.00 23.90 -23.16
CA TYR A 493 20.71 23.83 -22.47
C TYR A 493 20.40 25.07 -21.61
N GLY A 494 21.34 25.51 -20.77
CA GLY A 494 21.17 26.67 -19.89
C GLY A 494 20.93 27.97 -20.65
N PRO A 495 21.77 28.31 -21.66
CA PRO A 495 21.54 29.49 -22.51
C PRO A 495 20.21 29.44 -23.27
N PHE A 496 19.82 28.26 -23.77
CA PHE A 496 18.53 28.07 -24.43
C PHE A 496 17.37 28.36 -23.45
N LEU A 497 17.39 27.77 -22.23
CA LEU A 497 16.33 27.91 -21.25
C LEU A 497 16.13 29.34 -20.77
N THR A 498 17.18 30.17 -20.80
CA THR A 498 17.14 31.58 -20.38
C THR A 498 16.61 32.52 -21.48
N THR A 499 16.38 32.03 -22.69
CA THR A 499 15.76 32.82 -23.79
C THR A 499 14.28 33.14 -23.49
N GLY A 500 13.79 34.29 -24.01
CA GLY A 500 12.39 34.66 -23.80
C GLY A 500 11.37 33.66 -24.36
N LEU A 501 11.67 33.09 -25.55
CA LEU A 501 10.80 32.11 -26.21
C LEU A 501 10.74 30.78 -25.37
N ALA A 502 11.89 30.28 -24.93
CA ALA A 502 11.94 29.07 -24.10
C ALA A 502 11.18 29.25 -22.77
N LYS A 503 11.32 30.39 -22.10
CA LYS A 503 10.56 30.70 -20.87
C LYS A 503 9.06 30.71 -21.14
N ALA A 504 8.59 31.32 -22.22
CA ALA A 504 7.18 31.31 -22.58
C ALA A 504 6.65 29.88 -22.87
N THR A 505 7.44 29.05 -23.55
CA THR A 505 7.11 27.64 -23.82
C THR A 505 7.04 26.82 -22.54
N VAL A 506 7.98 27.01 -21.61
CA VAL A 506 8.00 26.32 -20.31
C VAL A 506 6.78 26.69 -19.47
N ILE A 507 6.37 27.97 -19.46
CA ILE A 507 5.16 28.42 -18.75
C ILE A 507 3.91 27.79 -19.36
N LEU A 508 3.80 27.76 -20.69
CA LEU A 508 2.66 27.15 -21.38
C LEU A 508 2.57 25.64 -21.08
N LEU A 509 3.72 24.95 -21.12
CA LEU A 509 3.82 23.55 -20.74
C LEU A 509 3.39 23.32 -19.28
N TYR A 510 3.80 24.20 -18.38
CA TYR A 510 3.42 24.14 -16.98
C TYR A 510 1.91 24.32 -16.78
N ILE A 511 1.31 25.30 -17.47
CA ILE A 511 -0.15 25.52 -17.41
C ILE A 511 -0.92 24.30 -17.94
N SER A 512 -0.47 23.72 -19.05
CA SER A 512 -1.07 22.49 -19.58
C SER A 512 -0.94 21.32 -18.60
N TYR A 513 0.23 21.12 -18.03
CA TYR A 513 0.49 20.08 -17.02
C TYR A 513 -0.43 20.21 -15.82
N ILE A 514 -0.52 21.40 -15.20
CA ILE A 514 -1.33 21.59 -14.00
C ILE A 514 -2.85 21.48 -14.29
N SER A 515 -3.29 21.92 -15.49
CA SER A 515 -4.69 21.80 -15.89
C SER A 515 -5.13 20.36 -16.07
N ILE A 516 -4.29 19.52 -16.72
CA ILE A 516 -4.54 18.09 -16.87
C ILE A 516 -4.52 17.40 -15.50
N SER A 517 -3.59 17.79 -14.64
CA SER A 517 -3.47 17.22 -13.30
C SER A 517 -4.69 17.51 -12.43
N ILE A 518 -5.20 18.76 -12.45
CA ILE A 518 -6.40 19.15 -11.71
C ILE A 518 -7.62 18.36 -12.22
N TYR A 519 -7.76 18.22 -13.56
CA TYR A 519 -8.81 17.39 -14.11
C TYR A 519 -8.71 15.92 -13.64
N GLY A 520 -7.52 15.34 -13.66
CA GLY A 520 -7.32 13.98 -13.16
C GLY A 520 -7.67 13.83 -11.66
N CYS A 521 -7.38 14.84 -10.83
CA CYS A 521 -7.76 14.80 -9.41
C CYS A 521 -9.29 14.74 -9.19
N THR A 522 -10.11 15.20 -10.16
CA THR A 522 -11.58 15.09 -10.06
C THR A 522 -12.14 13.72 -10.40
N THR A 523 -11.32 12.84 -10.98
CA THR A 523 -11.71 11.49 -11.42
C THR A 523 -11.14 10.40 -10.53
N ILE A 524 -10.55 10.76 -9.39
CA ILE A 524 -9.89 9.80 -8.51
C ILE A 524 -10.91 8.89 -7.83
N GLU A 525 -10.65 7.59 -7.89
CA GLU A 525 -11.40 6.57 -7.15
C GLU A 525 -10.72 6.31 -5.81
N GLU A 526 -11.47 6.01 -4.76
CA GLU A 526 -10.96 5.79 -3.42
C GLU A 526 -10.95 4.30 -3.07
N GLY A 527 -9.95 3.87 -2.31
CA GLY A 527 -9.80 2.54 -1.73
C GLY A 527 -9.21 1.49 -2.66
N ILE A 528 -8.75 0.38 -2.07
CA ILE A 528 -8.18 -0.76 -2.79
C ILE A 528 -9.27 -1.79 -3.10
N ASP A 529 -9.39 -2.17 -4.36
CA ASP A 529 -10.20 -3.32 -4.75
C ASP A 529 -9.53 -4.61 -4.22
N LEU A 530 -10.29 -5.46 -3.55
CA LEU A 530 -9.77 -6.68 -2.90
C LEU A 530 -9.07 -7.64 -3.87
N LYS A 531 -9.48 -7.66 -5.14
CA LYS A 531 -8.80 -8.44 -6.18
C LYS A 531 -7.35 -8.00 -6.41
N ASN A 532 -7.02 -6.73 -6.17
CA ASN A 532 -5.69 -6.14 -6.35
C ASN A 532 -4.68 -6.58 -5.27
N LEU A 533 -5.15 -7.24 -4.20
CA LEU A 533 -4.29 -7.86 -3.18
C LEU A 533 -3.74 -9.21 -3.63
N ALA A 534 -4.36 -9.86 -4.62
CA ALA A 534 -3.89 -11.12 -5.20
C ALA A 534 -2.96 -10.90 -6.39
N VAL A 535 -2.30 -11.97 -6.82
CA VAL A 535 -1.50 -11.98 -8.05
C VAL A 535 -2.43 -11.94 -9.28
N ASP A 536 -2.08 -11.19 -10.33
CA ASP A 536 -2.96 -10.91 -11.49
C ASP A 536 -3.58 -12.15 -12.15
N GLN A 537 -2.88 -13.27 -12.22
CA GLN A 537 -3.36 -14.50 -12.84
C GLN A 537 -3.90 -15.50 -11.82
N SER A 538 -4.15 -15.05 -10.59
CA SER A 538 -4.67 -15.89 -9.54
C SER A 538 -6.12 -16.29 -9.81
N TYR A 539 -6.47 -17.49 -9.37
CA TYR A 539 -7.86 -17.97 -9.34
C TYR A 539 -8.78 -17.06 -8.51
N VAL A 540 -8.24 -16.35 -7.53
CA VAL A 540 -8.94 -15.38 -6.69
C VAL A 540 -9.46 -14.20 -7.51
N VAL A 541 -8.67 -13.68 -8.45
CA VAL A 541 -9.08 -12.58 -9.33
C VAL A 541 -10.28 -13.01 -10.18
N LYS A 542 -10.21 -14.21 -10.78
CA LYS A 542 -11.31 -14.74 -11.58
C LYS A 542 -12.58 -14.92 -10.75
N TYR A 543 -12.46 -15.40 -9.51
CA TYR A 543 -13.61 -15.54 -8.61
C TYR A 543 -14.29 -14.19 -8.32
N TYR A 544 -13.52 -13.15 -7.98
CA TYR A 544 -14.08 -11.81 -7.74
C TYR A 544 -14.69 -11.18 -9.00
N GLU A 545 -14.14 -11.45 -10.18
CA GLU A 545 -14.73 -10.99 -11.44
C GLU A 545 -16.07 -11.68 -11.72
N ASP A 546 -16.14 -13.00 -11.56
CA ASP A 546 -17.39 -13.77 -11.73
C ASP A 546 -18.43 -13.37 -10.66
N GLU A 547 -18.03 -13.18 -9.41
CA GLU A 547 -18.91 -12.67 -8.34
C GLU A 547 -19.47 -11.29 -8.69
N LYS A 548 -18.63 -10.36 -9.13
CA LYS A 548 -19.03 -9.01 -9.53
C LYS A 548 -19.95 -9.00 -10.75
N ILE A 549 -19.74 -9.90 -11.71
CA ILE A 549 -20.56 -9.98 -12.92
C ILE A 549 -21.94 -10.61 -12.64
N HIS A 550 -21.97 -11.68 -11.83
CA HIS A 550 -23.16 -12.50 -11.71
C HIS A 550 -23.98 -12.25 -10.44
N PHE A 551 -23.40 -11.71 -9.37
CA PHE A 551 -24.04 -11.52 -8.07
C PHE A 551 -24.10 -10.05 -7.61
N ALA A 552 -23.83 -9.08 -8.49
CA ALA A 552 -23.82 -7.65 -8.12
C ALA A 552 -25.20 -7.09 -7.73
N GLU A 553 -26.29 -7.74 -8.13
CA GLU A 553 -27.64 -7.26 -7.84
C GLU A 553 -27.96 -7.32 -6.34
N TYR A 554 -27.52 -8.38 -5.66
CA TYR A 554 -27.71 -8.60 -4.23
C TYR A 554 -26.35 -8.49 -3.53
N GLY A 555 -26.21 -7.42 -2.73
CA GLY A 555 -25.02 -7.16 -1.94
C GLY A 555 -25.02 -7.91 -0.60
N PRO A 556 -24.13 -7.54 0.33
CA PRO A 556 -24.04 -8.17 1.64
C PRO A 556 -25.32 -8.00 2.46
N ILE A 557 -25.65 -9.04 3.24
CA ILE A 557 -26.72 -8.95 4.24
C ILE A 557 -26.20 -8.19 5.45
N VAL A 558 -26.76 -7.03 5.71
CA VAL A 558 -26.29 -6.14 6.80
C VAL A 558 -27.02 -6.46 8.09
N MET A 559 -26.26 -6.69 9.15
CA MET A 559 -26.77 -6.84 10.51
C MET A 559 -27.04 -5.46 11.13
N LEU A 560 -28.25 -5.26 11.67
CA LEU A 560 -28.56 -4.18 12.61
C LEU A 560 -28.73 -4.77 14.00
N ALA A 561 -27.93 -4.34 14.95
CA ALA A 561 -28.01 -4.79 16.33
C ALA A 561 -28.35 -3.65 17.28
N VAL A 562 -29.22 -3.92 18.25
CA VAL A 562 -29.56 -3.01 19.34
C VAL A 562 -28.50 -3.21 20.43
N ASN A 563 -27.74 -2.14 20.68
CA ASN A 563 -26.64 -2.16 21.68
C ASN A 563 -27.10 -1.54 23.00
N ALA A 564 -28.20 -2.06 23.54
CA ALA A 564 -28.69 -1.66 24.87
C ALA A 564 -29.74 -2.67 25.34
N THR A 565 -29.98 -2.73 26.65
CA THR A 565 -31.18 -3.35 27.19
C THR A 565 -32.40 -2.57 26.70
N PHE A 566 -33.17 -3.15 25.81
CA PHE A 566 -34.31 -2.50 25.18
C PHE A 566 -35.62 -3.15 25.66
N PRO A 567 -36.65 -2.35 26.03
CA PRO A 567 -37.90 -2.88 26.55
C PRO A 567 -38.81 -3.38 25.40
N TYR A 568 -38.52 -4.54 24.86
CA TYR A 568 -39.27 -5.15 23.74
C TYR A 568 -40.72 -5.44 24.03
N TRP A 569 -41.16 -5.44 25.31
CA TRP A 569 -42.54 -5.63 25.77
C TRP A 569 -43.35 -4.32 25.67
N ASP A 570 -42.71 -3.13 25.63
CA ASP A 570 -43.40 -1.86 25.49
C ASP A 570 -43.76 -1.60 24.00
N GLU A 571 -45.07 -1.40 23.76
CA GLU A 571 -45.58 -1.18 22.40
C GLU A 571 -45.09 0.15 21.78
N VAL A 572 -44.85 1.18 22.60
CA VAL A 572 -44.38 2.49 22.13
C VAL A 572 -42.92 2.37 21.69
N GLU A 573 -42.08 1.70 22.49
CA GLU A 573 -40.68 1.50 22.16
C GLU A 573 -40.52 0.58 20.97
N ARG A 574 -41.32 -0.49 20.83
CA ARG A 574 -41.34 -1.33 19.62
C ARG A 574 -41.70 -0.53 18.37
N ALA A 575 -42.72 0.35 18.48
CA ALA A 575 -43.13 1.21 17.34
C ALA A 575 -42.01 2.19 16.94
N GLN A 576 -41.22 2.69 17.90
CA GLN A 576 -40.04 3.53 17.61
C GLN A 576 -38.96 2.72 16.91
N LEU A 577 -38.69 1.47 17.34
CA LEU A 577 -37.74 0.57 16.67
C LEU A 577 -38.18 0.28 15.23
N GLU A 578 -39.45 0.00 15.02
CA GLU A 578 -40.00 -0.27 13.70
C GLU A 578 -39.95 0.98 12.79
N SER A 579 -40.21 2.17 13.35
CA SER A 579 -40.04 3.43 12.64
C SER A 579 -38.57 3.62 12.20
N CYS A 580 -37.62 3.32 13.05
CA CYS A 580 -36.20 3.39 12.71
C CYS A 580 -35.83 2.35 11.64
N ILE A 581 -36.29 1.11 11.74
CA ILE A 581 -36.07 0.08 10.71
C ILE A 581 -36.66 0.52 9.36
N SER A 582 -37.82 1.17 9.36
CA SER A 582 -38.44 1.69 8.14
C SER A 582 -37.61 2.80 7.48
N GLU A 583 -36.87 3.61 8.26
CA GLU A 583 -35.91 4.58 7.70
C GLU A 583 -34.77 3.89 6.96
N PHE A 584 -34.25 2.76 7.48
CA PHE A 584 -33.28 1.95 6.76
C PHE A 584 -33.85 1.35 5.48
N GLN A 585 -35.06 0.82 5.54
CA GLN A 585 -35.75 0.28 4.35
C GLN A 585 -36.07 1.34 3.30
N GLY A 586 -36.16 2.61 3.69
CA GLY A 586 -36.29 3.76 2.78
C GLY A 586 -35.00 4.10 2.03
N LEU A 587 -33.85 3.52 2.35
CA LEU A 587 -32.59 3.75 1.64
C LEU A 587 -32.63 3.11 0.25
N PRO A 588 -32.07 3.75 -0.79
CA PRO A 588 -32.22 3.32 -2.19
C PRO A 588 -31.53 1.97 -2.52
N PHE A 589 -30.65 1.53 -1.65
CA PHE A 589 -29.89 0.28 -1.80
C PHE A 589 -30.29 -0.80 -0.78
N ILE A 590 -31.40 -0.63 -0.06
CA ILE A 590 -31.96 -1.67 0.81
C ILE A 590 -33.15 -2.28 0.11
N GLY A 591 -33.15 -3.62 0.03
CA GLY A 591 -34.25 -4.40 -0.53
C GLY A 591 -35.39 -4.61 0.47
N ASN A 592 -36.50 -5.17 -0.04
CA ASN A 592 -37.67 -5.47 0.78
C ASN A 592 -37.49 -6.70 1.68
N LEU A 593 -36.38 -7.40 1.57
CA LEU A 593 -36.05 -8.58 2.37
C LEU A 593 -35.44 -8.15 3.71
N ALA A 594 -36.21 -8.30 4.76
CA ALA A 594 -35.77 -8.07 6.14
C ALA A 594 -36.10 -9.32 6.97
N THR A 595 -35.15 -9.80 7.73
CA THR A 595 -35.34 -10.92 8.66
C THR A 595 -35.25 -10.37 10.09
N SER A 596 -36.36 -10.46 10.82
CA SER A 596 -36.45 -10.01 12.20
C SER A 596 -37.10 -11.09 13.07
N TRP A 597 -36.42 -11.46 14.13
CA TRP A 597 -36.98 -12.35 15.14
C TRP A 597 -38.21 -11.73 15.80
N LEU A 598 -38.20 -10.42 16.02
CA LEU A 598 -39.26 -9.69 16.68
C LEU A 598 -40.55 -9.72 15.87
N ASN A 599 -40.48 -9.45 14.56
CA ASN A 599 -41.63 -9.52 13.66
C ASN A 599 -42.18 -10.94 13.57
N SER A 600 -41.33 -11.96 13.59
CA SER A 600 -41.70 -13.35 13.62
C SER A 600 -42.40 -13.74 14.92
N PHE A 601 -41.88 -13.25 16.04
CA PHE A 601 -42.48 -13.48 17.37
C PHE A 601 -43.82 -12.75 17.51
N GLU A 602 -43.95 -11.50 17.08
CA GLU A 602 -45.19 -10.76 17.09
C GLU A 602 -46.28 -11.45 16.24
N SER A 603 -45.91 -11.98 15.07
CA SER A 603 -46.80 -12.74 14.21
C SER A 603 -47.28 -14.03 14.89
N TYR A 604 -46.37 -14.74 15.54
CA TYR A 604 -46.68 -15.93 16.36
C TYR A 604 -47.61 -15.57 17.55
N ALA A 605 -47.31 -14.50 18.27
CA ALA A 605 -48.13 -14.03 19.40
C ALA A 605 -49.57 -13.64 18.96
N LYS A 606 -49.69 -12.98 17.80
CA LYS A 606 -50.98 -12.63 17.20
C LYS A 606 -51.76 -13.88 16.79
N GLU A 607 -51.12 -14.86 16.16
CA GLU A 607 -51.73 -16.12 15.77
C GLU A 607 -52.24 -16.92 16.97
N LYS A 608 -51.48 -16.94 18.05
CA LYS A 608 -51.81 -17.67 19.28
C LYS A 608 -52.65 -16.85 20.26
N HIS A 609 -52.95 -15.58 19.97
CA HIS A 609 -53.66 -14.65 20.84
C HIS A 609 -52.98 -14.45 22.21
N LEU A 610 -51.65 -14.39 22.23
CA LEU A 610 -50.85 -14.21 23.44
C LEU A 610 -50.74 -12.73 23.82
N ASN A 611 -50.73 -12.45 25.11
CA ASN A 611 -50.42 -11.09 25.63
C ASN A 611 -48.90 -10.94 25.75
N ILE A 612 -48.32 -9.87 25.19
CA ILE A 612 -46.89 -9.56 25.22
C ILE A 612 -46.62 -8.15 25.74
N SER A 613 -47.54 -7.56 26.49
CA SER A 613 -47.47 -6.16 26.96
C SER A 613 -46.75 -5.98 28.29
N SER A 614 -46.37 -7.07 28.96
CA SER A 614 -45.55 -7.01 30.18
C SER A 614 -44.25 -7.81 30.02
N GLU A 615 -43.19 -7.41 30.70
CA GLU A 615 -41.89 -8.06 30.65
C GLU A 615 -41.97 -9.54 30.92
N VAL A 616 -42.66 -9.93 32.02
CA VAL A 616 -42.79 -11.31 32.44
C VAL A 616 -43.52 -12.18 31.39
N GLU A 617 -44.66 -11.72 30.92
CA GLU A 617 -45.43 -12.44 29.89
C GLU A 617 -44.69 -12.52 28.56
N PHE A 618 -43.96 -11.42 28.18
CA PHE A 618 -43.14 -11.39 26.96
C PHE A 618 -42.07 -12.46 27.00
N MET A 619 -41.30 -12.55 28.11
CA MET A 619 -40.23 -13.53 28.28
C MET A 619 -40.75 -14.95 28.41
N GLU A 620 -41.86 -15.17 29.13
CA GLU A 620 -42.52 -16.48 29.25
C GLU A 620 -42.93 -17.07 27.89
N HIS A 621 -43.38 -16.24 26.98
CA HIS A 621 -43.75 -16.68 25.64
C HIS A 621 -42.62 -16.70 24.63
N LEU A 622 -41.58 -15.87 24.82
CA LEU A 622 -40.41 -15.82 23.93
C LEU A 622 -39.58 -17.09 24.01
N HIS A 623 -39.33 -17.61 25.22
CA HIS A 623 -38.48 -18.80 25.40
C HIS A 623 -38.96 -20.02 24.62
N PRO A 624 -40.24 -20.44 24.69
CA PRO A 624 -40.75 -21.59 23.91
C PRO A 624 -40.73 -21.34 22.41
N PHE A 625 -40.96 -20.07 21.99
CA PHE A 625 -40.89 -19.68 20.60
C PHE A 625 -39.50 -19.86 20.02
N LEU A 626 -38.46 -19.34 20.73
CA LEU A 626 -37.06 -19.47 20.30
C LEU A 626 -36.54 -20.91 20.36
N GLN A 627 -37.01 -21.74 21.28
CA GLN A 627 -36.71 -23.18 21.30
C GLN A 627 -37.23 -23.90 20.04
N GLY A 628 -38.41 -23.49 19.55
CA GLY A 628 -38.99 -24.01 18.32
C GLY A 628 -38.35 -23.45 17.04
N GLN A 629 -37.53 -22.42 17.13
CA GLN A 629 -36.92 -21.71 16.01
C GLN A 629 -35.41 -21.51 16.24
N PRO A 630 -34.56 -22.55 16.05
CA PRO A 630 -33.13 -22.49 16.40
C PRO A 630 -32.36 -21.35 15.72
N MET A 631 -32.74 -21.02 14.48
CA MET A 631 -32.08 -19.94 13.72
C MET A 631 -32.39 -18.55 14.30
N LEU A 632 -33.58 -18.30 14.81
CA LEU A 632 -33.95 -17.03 15.43
C LEU A 632 -33.40 -16.88 16.86
N ARG A 633 -33.14 -18.01 17.54
CA ARG A 633 -32.47 -18.01 18.86
C ARG A 633 -31.10 -17.34 18.79
N LEU A 634 -30.36 -17.53 17.70
CA LEU A 634 -29.05 -16.89 17.50
C LEU A 634 -29.10 -15.37 17.35
N ASP A 635 -30.28 -14.81 17.12
CA ASP A 635 -30.47 -13.39 16.90
C ASP A 635 -30.77 -12.63 18.18
N VAL A 636 -30.92 -13.34 19.32
CA VAL A 636 -31.23 -12.77 20.63
C VAL A 636 -30.25 -13.29 21.67
N ASN A 637 -29.40 -12.42 22.18
CA ASN A 637 -28.53 -12.73 23.30
C ASN A 637 -29.28 -12.46 24.62
N MET A 638 -29.47 -13.50 25.42
CA MET A 638 -30.18 -13.44 26.68
C MET A 638 -29.31 -13.95 27.83
N THR A 639 -29.30 -13.24 28.93
CA THR A 639 -28.65 -13.64 30.20
C THR A 639 -29.65 -13.42 31.35
N ASP A 640 -29.83 -14.42 32.19
CA ASP A 640 -30.69 -14.33 33.40
C ASP A 640 -32.09 -13.76 33.10
N ASP A 641 -32.77 -14.26 32.08
CA ASP A 641 -34.09 -13.81 31.62
C ASP A 641 -34.17 -12.34 31.17
N THR A 642 -33.02 -11.73 30.82
CA THR A 642 -32.98 -10.38 30.23
C THR A 642 -32.31 -10.40 28.86
N ILE A 643 -32.85 -9.65 27.90
CA ILE A 643 -32.27 -9.49 26.57
C ILE A 643 -31.15 -8.46 26.66
N GLN A 644 -29.89 -8.90 26.47
CA GLN A 644 -28.71 -8.04 26.51
C GLN A 644 -28.49 -7.36 25.16
N ALA A 645 -28.67 -8.09 24.08
CA ALA A 645 -28.54 -7.61 22.71
C ALA A 645 -29.46 -8.40 21.79
N SER A 646 -29.93 -7.78 20.74
CA SER A 646 -30.63 -8.48 19.67
C SER A 646 -30.22 -7.93 18.30
N ARG A 647 -30.41 -8.73 17.26
CA ARG A 647 -30.05 -8.35 15.90
C ARG A 647 -31.15 -8.69 14.91
N LEU A 648 -31.15 -7.97 13.81
CA LEU A 648 -31.99 -8.21 12.63
C LEU A 648 -31.15 -8.01 11.37
N PHE A 649 -31.62 -8.45 10.23
CA PHE A 649 -30.87 -8.44 8.98
C PHE A 649 -31.65 -7.74 7.87
N LEU A 650 -30.93 -6.92 7.10
CA LEU A 650 -31.42 -6.23 5.92
C LEU A 650 -30.60 -6.63 4.69
N GLN A 651 -31.29 -7.02 3.62
CA GLN A 651 -30.63 -7.32 2.34
C GLN A 651 -30.33 -6.03 1.60
N THR A 652 -29.07 -5.83 1.21
CA THR A 652 -28.70 -4.75 0.30
C THR A 652 -28.85 -5.15 -1.16
N VAL A 653 -29.22 -4.19 -2.01
CA VAL A 653 -29.44 -4.40 -3.45
C VAL A 653 -28.86 -3.23 -4.24
N ASN A 654 -28.33 -3.52 -5.44
CA ASN A 654 -27.85 -2.50 -6.39
C ASN A 654 -26.99 -1.39 -5.73
N ILE A 655 -25.96 -1.79 -5.00
CA ILE A 655 -25.09 -0.87 -4.25
C ILE A 655 -24.37 0.07 -5.21
N PRO A 656 -24.58 1.41 -5.12
CA PRO A 656 -23.90 2.35 -6.02
C PRO A 656 -22.43 2.52 -5.70
N SER A 657 -22.06 2.46 -4.43
CA SER A 657 -20.69 2.55 -3.92
C SER A 657 -20.69 2.05 -2.47
N GLU A 658 -19.70 1.26 -2.12
CA GLU A 658 -19.48 0.72 -0.78
C GLU A 658 -19.32 1.84 0.26
N LYS A 659 -18.63 2.93 -0.11
CA LYS A 659 -18.47 4.12 0.74
C LYS A 659 -19.81 4.78 1.06
N ILE A 660 -20.60 5.09 0.02
CA ILE A 660 -21.89 5.75 0.19
C ILE A 660 -22.83 4.88 1.01
N MET A 661 -22.88 3.59 0.74
CA MET A 661 -23.67 2.61 1.50
C MET A 661 -23.30 2.69 2.98
N LEU A 662 -22.01 2.54 3.33
CA LEU A 662 -21.53 2.48 4.70
C LEU A 662 -21.79 3.80 5.45
N GLU A 663 -21.53 4.95 4.81
CA GLU A 663 -21.79 6.27 5.39
C GLU A 663 -23.29 6.51 5.64
N MET A 664 -24.16 6.13 4.71
CA MET A 664 -25.60 6.29 4.87
C MET A 664 -26.16 5.35 5.94
N LEU A 665 -25.74 4.09 5.99
CA LEU A 665 -26.15 3.14 7.03
C LEU A 665 -25.79 3.63 8.43
N ARG A 666 -24.53 4.06 8.64
CA ARG A 666 -24.09 4.59 9.94
C ARG A 666 -24.77 5.90 10.30
N LYS A 667 -24.99 6.78 9.34
CA LYS A 667 -25.72 8.04 9.58
C LYS A 667 -27.18 7.78 9.99
N THR A 668 -27.85 6.81 9.34
CA THR A 668 -29.21 6.41 9.72
C THR A 668 -29.21 5.80 11.13
N ALA A 669 -28.24 4.95 11.47
CA ALA A 669 -28.11 4.39 12.81
C ALA A 669 -27.91 5.48 13.89
N GLN A 670 -27.10 6.50 13.61
CA GLN A 670 -26.89 7.64 14.52
C GLN A 670 -28.12 8.53 14.72
N ASN A 671 -29.02 8.56 13.75
CA ASN A 671 -30.26 9.35 13.84
C ASN A 671 -31.35 8.67 14.67
N CYS A 672 -31.23 7.36 14.92
CA CYS A 672 -32.16 6.61 15.74
C CYS A 672 -32.05 7.02 17.22
N GLN A 673 -33.15 6.95 17.97
CA GLN A 673 -33.22 7.39 19.38
C GLN A 673 -32.45 6.46 20.35
N PHE A 674 -32.12 5.26 19.92
CA PHE A 674 -31.37 4.27 20.68
C PHE A 674 -30.13 3.83 19.92
N PRO A 675 -29.09 3.32 20.61
CA PRO A 675 -27.84 2.96 19.98
C PRO A 675 -28.00 1.71 19.10
N LEU A 676 -27.83 1.88 17.79
CA LEU A 676 -27.80 0.79 16.82
C LEU A 676 -26.38 0.59 16.29
N VAL A 677 -25.99 -0.66 16.18
CA VAL A 677 -24.74 -1.07 15.53
C VAL A 677 -25.07 -1.70 14.19
N VAL A 678 -24.38 -1.24 13.15
CA VAL A 678 -24.51 -1.75 11.79
C VAL A 678 -23.27 -2.55 11.46
N TYR A 679 -23.37 -3.83 11.12
CA TYR A 679 -22.21 -4.66 10.89
C TYR A 679 -22.36 -5.66 9.74
N HIS A 680 -21.26 -5.85 9.02
CA HIS A 680 -21.00 -6.97 8.14
C HIS A 680 -19.48 -7.24 8.10
N PRO A 681 -19.00 -8.50 7.96
CA PRO A 681 -17.57 -8.81 7.96
C PRO A 681 -16.74 -8.03 6.91
N THR A 682 -17.34 -7.70 5.75
CA THR A 682 -16.65 -6.90 4.71
C THR A 682 -16.49 -5.43 5.06
N PHE A 683 -17.22 -4.89 6.03
CA PHE A 683 -17.13 -3.47 6.42
C PHE A 683 -15.75 -3.08 6.92
N ILE A 684 -15.00 -4.04 7.47
CA ILE A 684 -13.61 -3.83 7.86
C ILE A 684 -12.78 -3.35 6.67
N TYR A 685 -13.05 -3.91 5.48
CA TYR A 685 -12.35 -3.49 4.26
C TYR A 685 -12.96 -2.22 3.66
N TYR A 686 -14.25 -1.97 3.85
CA TYR A 686 -14.92 -0.78 3.34
C TYR A 686 -14.60 0.49 4.14
N ASP A 687 -14.21 0.37 5.41
CA ASP A 687 -13.78 1.50 6.24
C ASP A 687 -12.63 2.30 5.63
N GLN A 688 -11.75 1.66 4.83
CA GLN A 688 -10.69 2.37 4.15
C GLN A 688 -11.22 3.45 3.20
N TYR A 689 -12.34 3.20 2.50
CA TYR A 689 -12.94 4.17 1.54
C TYR A 689 -13.40 5.46 2.22
N THR A 690 -13.79 5.40 3.49
CA THR A 690 -14.27 6.57 4.23
C THR A 690 -13.13 7.42 4.82
N VAL A 691 -11.98 6.81 5.10
CA VAL A 691 -10.87 7.44 5.85
C VAL A 691 -9.71 7.85 4.94
N ILE A 692 -9.47 7.14 3.82
CA ILE A 692 -8.24 7.27 3.04
C ILE A 692 -8.02 8.68 2.49
N ALA A 693 -9.05 9.33 1.93
CA ALA A 693 -8.93 10.65 1.34
C ALA A 693 -8.59 11.72 2.38
N SER A 694 -9.33 11.74 3.50
CA SER A 694 -9.11 12.71 4.58
C SER A 694 -7.73 12.50 5.22
N SER A 695 -7.33 11.26 5.45
CA SER A 695 -6.02 10.90 6.02
C SER A 695 -4.87 11.28 5.09
N THR A 696 -5.03 11.06 3.77
CA THR A 696 -4.03 11.46 2.77
C THR A 696 -3.88 12.98 2.73
N ILE A 697 -4.98 13.72 2.64
CA ILE A 697 -4.95 15.19 2.62
C ILE A 697 -4.31 15.74 3.89
N GLN A 698 -4.66 15.20 5.05
CA GLN A 698 -4.09 15.60 6.34
C GLN A 698 -2.58 15.36 6.37
N THR A 699 -2.12 14.15 6.04
CA THR A 699 -0.70 13.76 6.07
C THR A 699 0.12 14.61 5.10
N VAL A 700 -0.34 14.76 3.86
CA VAL A 700 0.33 15.55 2.83
C VAL A 700 0.39 17.04 3.20
N SER A 701 -0.70 17.59 3.76
CA SER A 701 -0.77 19.00 4.17
C SER A 701 0.19 19.30 5.32
N ILE A 702 0.21 18.44 6.36
CA ILE A 702 1.11 18.58 7.50
C ILE A 702 2.57 18.47 7.04
N ALA A 703 2.90 17.44 6.24
CA ALA A 703 4.24 17.24 5.74
C ALA A 703 4.69 18.43 4.88
N THR A 704 3.87 18.94 3.96
CA THR A 704 4.18 20.11 3.13
C THR A 704 4.40 21.37 3.97
N ALA A 705 3.59 21.58 5.01
CA ALA A 705 3.77 22.72 5.92
C ALA A 705 5.08 22.63 6.69
N VAL A 706 5.46 21.45 7.17
CA VAL A 706 6.74 21.24 7.85
C VAL A 706 7.90 21.41 6.87
N MET A 707 7.78 20.96 5.62
CA MET A 707 8.78 21.20 4.57
C MET A 707 8.98 22.68 4.28
N LEU A 708 7.91 23.48 4.29
CA LEU A 708 8.04 24.95 4.19
C LEU A 708 8.87 25.52 5.34
N VAL A 709 8.61 25.08 6.58
CA VAL A 709 9.37 25.55 7.75
C VAL A 709 10.85 25.18 7.63
N ILE A 710 11.15 23.92 7.29
CA ILE A 710 12.54 23.45 7.12
C ILE A 710 13.22 24.23 6.00
N SER A 711 12.57 24.43 4.86
CA SER A 711 13.10 25.21 3.73
C SER A 711 13.36 26.67 4.10
N LEU A 712 12.50 27.31 4.88
CA LEU A 712 12.68 28.68 5.37
C LEU A 712 13.87 28.81 6.33
N VAL A 713 14.15 27.77 7.11
CA VAL A 713 15.27 27.75 8.07
C VAL A 713 16.61 27.49 7.37
N LEU A 714 16.63 26.59 6.37
CA LEU A 714 17.88 26.10 5.77
C LEU A 714 18.23 26.81 4.44
N ILE A 715 17.26 27.30 3.67
CA ILE A 715 17.51 28.04 2.43
C ILE A 715 17.63 29.52 2.74
N PRO A 716 18.76 30.18 2.39
CA PRO A 716 19.02 31.59 2.79
C PRO A 716 18.07 32.65 2.22
N SER A 717 17.17 32.28 1.30
CA SER A 717 16.21 33.18 0.66
C SER A 717 14.77 32.67 0.86
N PRO A 718 13.89 33.42 1.55
CA PRO A 718 12.50 33.00 1.77
C PRO A 718 11.72 32.87 0.46
N VAL A 719 12.04 33.67 -0.56
CA VAL A 719 11.39 33.54 -1.89
C VAL A 719 11.74 32.23 -2.55
N CYS A 720 12.98 31.78 -2.45
CA CYS A 720 13.37 30.46 -2.99
C CYS A 720 12.74 29.30 -2.19
N ALA A 721 12.62 29.42 -0.87
CA ALA A 721 11.91 28.44 -0.04
C ALA A 721 10.42 28.31 -0.43
N LEU A 722 9.75 29.43 -0.73
CA LEU A 722 8.38 29.44 -1.24
C LEU A 722 8.28 28.75 -2.62
N TRP A 723 9.24 28.94 -3.53
CA TRP A 723 9.25 28.26 -4.82
C TRP A 723 9.48 26.75 -4.67
N VAL A 724 10.32 26.34 -3.73
CA VAL A 724 10.50 24.90 -3.41
C VAL A 724 9.18 24.30 -2.92
N THR A 725 8.51 24.97 -1.97
CA THR A 725 7.21 24.50 -1.46
C THR A 725 6.13 24.47 -2.54
N PHE A 726 6.12 25.46 -3.42
CA PHE A 726 5.22 25.51 -4.58
C PHE A 726 5.49 24.31 -5.52
N ALA A 727 6.76 23.96 -5.76
CA ALA A 727 7.13 22.79 -6.56
C ALA A 727 6.62 21.50 -5.92
N ILE A 728 6.75 21.35 -4.59
CA ILE A 728 6.21 20.19 -3.86
C ILE A 728 4.71 20.04 -4.12
N GLY A 729 3.94 21.09 -3.86
CA GLY A 729 2.50 21.08 -4.08
C GLY A 729 2.12 20.77 -5.53
N SER A 730 2.85 21.37 -6.49
CA SER A 730 2.64 21.12 -7.92
C SER A 730 2.92 19.66 -8.32
N VAL A 731 4.00 19.06 -7.80
CA VAL A 731 4.32 17.64 -8.10
C VAL A 731 3.28 16.72 -7.48
N ILE A 732 2.84 16.98 -6.24
CA ILE A 732 1.81 16.18 -5.57
C ILE A 732 0.50 16.19 -6.38
N VAL A 733 0.03 17.38 -6.78
CA VAL A 733 -1.17 17.50 -7.64
C VAL A 733 -0.95 16.80 -8.98
N GLY A 734 0.23 16.93 -9.56
CA GLY A 734 0.61 16.23 -10.78
C GLY A 734 0.53 14.72 -10.66
N VAL A 735 1.19 14.17 -9.65
CA VAL A 735 1.21 12.72 -9.41
C VAL A 735 -0.20 12.20 -9.13
N THR A 736 -0.96 12.86 -8.23
CA THR A 736 -2.33 12.48 -7.91
C THR A 736 -3.25 12.51 -9.12
N GLY A 737 -3.17 13.56 -9.95
CA GLY A 737 -4.00 13.66 -11.15
C GLY A 737 -3.64 12.63 -12.22
N PHE A 738 -2.34 12.44 -12.50
CA PHE A 738 -1.94 11.47 -13.52
C PHE A 738 -2.12 10.02 -13.07
N MET A 739 -1.96 9.68 -11.76
CA MET A 739 -2.26 8.33 -11.29
C MET A 739 -3.76 8.00 -11.48
N ALA A 740 -4.65 8.95 -11.20
CA ALA A 740 -6.09 8.78 -11.42
C ALA A 740 -6.42 8.56 -12.91
N LEU A 741 -5.80 9.33 -13.83
CA LEU A 741 -5.96 9.14 -15.28
C LEU A 741 -5.43 7.79 -15.77
N LEU A 742 -4.49 7.17 -15.05
CA LEU A 742 -3.98 5.82 -15.33
C LEU A 742 -4.81 4.71 -14.67
N GLY A 743 -5.94 5.05 -14.02
CA GLY A 743 -6.82 4.09 -13.36
C GLY A 743 -6.27 3.54 -12.05
N ILE A 744 -5.37 4.26 -11.41
CA ILE A 744 -4.85 3.90 -10.07
C ILE A 744 -5.68 4.64 -9.02
N SER A 745 -6.29 3.88 -8.11
CA SER A 745 -7.10 4.39 -7.03
C SER A 745 -6.26 5.00 -5.89
N LEU A 746 -6.90 5.85 -5.08
CA LEU A 746 -6.32 6.36 -3.85
C LEU A 746 -6.50 5.34 -2.73
N ASP A 747 -5.44 4.61 -2.44
CA ASP A 747 -5.37 3.57 -1.42
C ASP A 747 -4.15 3.77 -0.50
N SER A 748 -3.93 2.87 0.46
CA SER A 748 -2.76 2.96 1.36
C SER A 748 -1.43 2.87 0.62
N ILE A 749 -1.37 2.18 -0.53
CA ILE A 749 -0.16 2.03 -1.35
C ILE A 749 0.15 3.32 -2.11
N SER A 750 -0.86 3.88 -2.77
CA SER A 750 -0.74 5.17 -3.46
C SER A 750 -0.44 6.30 -2.47
N MET A 751 -1.01 6.26 -1.27
CA MET A 751 -0.72 7.19 -0.19
C MET A 751 0.75 7.14 0.26
N ILE A 752 1.34 5.95 0.44
CA ILE A 752 2.79 5.80 0.68
C ILE A 752 3.59 6.52 -0.41
N ASN A 753 3.21 6.32 -1.67
CA ASN A 753 3.90 6.95 -2.80
C ASN A 753 3.71 8.47 -2.84
N LEU A 754 2.57 9.00 -2.39
CA LEU A 754 2.38 10.45 -2.26
C LEU A 754 3.26 11.05 -1.17
N VAL A 755 3.49 10.32 -0.07
CA VAL A 755 4.48 10.72 0.96
C VAL A 755 5.89 10.74 0.37
N ILE A 756 6.27 9.71 -0.39
CA ILE A 756 7.54 9.64 -1.12
C ILE A 756 7.69 10.83 -2.08
N SER A 757 6.60 11.25 -2.73
CA SER A 757 6.64 12.36 -3.69
C SER A 757 7.02 13.70 -3.05
N ILE A 758 6.73 13.89 -1.76
CA ILE A 758 7.13 15.09 -1.01
C ILE A 758 8.65 15.15 -0.96
N GLY A 759 9.30 14.04 -0.54
CA GLY A 759 10.76 13.97 -0.45
C GLY A 759 11.44 14.24 -1.80
N PHE A 760 11.17 13.43 -2.81
CA PHE A 760 11.79 13.61 -4.14
C PHE A 760 11.53 14.97 -4.78
N SER A 761 10.37 15.59 -4.51
CA SER A 761 10.10 16.93 -5.02
C SER A 761 11.00 17.98 -4.40
N VAL A 762 11.34 17.81 -3.11
CA VAL A 762 12.29 18.66 -2.42
C VAL A 762 13.68 18.47 -2.99
N ASP A 763 14.13 17.22 -3.18
CA ASP A 763 15.48 16.91 -3.62
C ASP A 763 15.85 17.65 -4.91
N PHE A 764 15.09 17.48 -5.96
CA PHE A 764 15.36 18.14 -7.24
C PHE A 764 15.21 19.66 -7.17
N SER A 765 14.27 20.16 -6.40
CA SER A 765 13.97 21.59 -6.30
C SER A 765 14.91 22.35 -5.38
N ALA A 766 15.27 21.75 -4.24
CA ALA A 766 16.13 22.38 -3.24
C ALA A 766 17.57 22.53 -3.72
N HIS A 767 18.12 21.50 -4.38
CA HIS A 767 19.49 21.55 -4.91
C HIS A 767 19.70 22.72 -5.88
N ILE A 768 18.79 22.89 -6.84
CA ILE A 768 18.85 23.99 -7.82
C ILE A 768 18.65 25.34 -7.12
N SER A 769 17.66 25.43 -6.21
CA SER A 769 17.34 26.67 -5.50
C SER A 769 18.49 27.13 -4.58
N TYR A 770 19.11 26.17 -3.86
CA TYR A 770 20.27 26.47 -3.00
C TYR A 770 21.45 26.99 -3.80
N THR A 771 21.82 26.32 -4.91
CA THR A 771 22.95 26.76 -5.76
C THR A 771 22.66 28.10 -6.42
N PHE A 772 21.40 28.34 -6.84
CA PHE A 772 20.98 29.64 -7.39
C PHE A 772 21.18 30.79 -6.39
N VAL A 773 20.81 30.58 -5.11
CA VAL A 773 20.98 31.59 -4.06
C VAL A 773 22.47 31.79 -3.71
N SER A 774 23.22 30.69 -3.68
CA SER A 774 24.68 30.73 -3.33
C SER A 774 25.56 31.35 -4.43
N SER A 775 25.04 31.54 -5.65
CA SER A 775 25.75 32.08 -6.78
C SER A 775 26.07 33.57 -6.58
N ALA A 776 27.34 33.96 -6.79
CA ALA A 776 27.81 35.33 -6.71
C ALA A 776 27.57 36.16 -7.99
N LYS A 777 26.95 35.60 -9.04
CA LYS A 777 26.70 36.27 -10.31
C LYS A 777 25.72 37.45 -10.15
N PRO A 778 25.90 38.56 -10.83
CA PRO A 778 25.03 39.73 -10.71
C PRO A 778 23.69 39.57 -11.44
N CYS A 779 23.64 38.76 -12.51
CA CYS A 779 22.45 38.58 -13.34
C CYS A 779 21.70 37.30 -12.95
N VAL A 780 20.38 37.39 -12.83
CA VAL A 780 19.51 36.27 -12.44
C VAL A 780 19.59 35.10 -13.45
N ASN A 781 19.68 35.44 -14.75
CA ASN A 781 19.85 34.41 -15.78
C ASN A 781 21.19 33.67 -15.65
N ASP A 782 22.26 34.42 -15.28
CA ASP A 782 23.59 33.83 -15.08
C ASP A 782 23.62 32.94 -13.82
N LYS A 783 22.85 33.28 -12.77
CA LYS A 783 22.69 32.44 -11.57
C LYS A 783 21.97 31.12 -11.93
N ALA A 784 20.91 31.18 -12.72
CA ALA A 784 20.20 29.99 -13.21
C ALA A 784 21.10 29.11 -14.09
N LEU A 785 21.87 29.73 -14.98
CA LEU A 785 22.85 29.05 -15.83
C LEU A 785 23.94 28.36 -14.99
N GLU A 786 24.47 29.05 -13.97
CA GLU A 786 25.48 28.48 -13.06
C GLU A 786 24.90 27.29 -12.28
N ALA A 787 23.70 27.41 -11.71
CA ALA A 787 23.03 26.33 -10.98
C ALA A 787 22.83 25.10 -11.86
N LEU A 788 22.33 25.27 -13.08
CA LEU A 788 22.14 24.18 -14.05
C LEU A 788 23.47 23.57 -14.51
N SER A 789 24.51 24.39 -14.69
CA SER A 789 25.83 23.89 -15.09
C SER A 789 26.50 23.04 -14.02
N HIS A 790 26.26 23.34 -12.74
CA HIS A 790 26.85 22.62 -11.61
C HIS A 790 26.07 21.34 -11.26
N LEU A 791 24.74 21.42 -11.21
CA LEU A 791 23.87 20.34 -10.68
C LEU A 791 22.94 19.70 -11.70
N GLY A 792 22.77 20.26 -12.90
CA GLY A 792 21.87 19.70 -13.92
C GLY A 792 22.21 18.27 -14.30
N TYR A 793 23.52 17.97 -14.46
CA TYR A 793 23.95 16.60 -14.81
C TYR A 793 23.83 15.61 -13.63
N PRO A 794 24.28 15.91 -12.41
CA PRO A 794 24.04 15.06 -11.24
C PRO A 794 22.57 14.74 -11.00
N ILE A 795 21.70 15.75 -11.06
CA ILE A 795 20.23 15.56 -10.92
C ILE A 795 19.68 14.61 -12.00
N LEU A 796 20.14 14.76 -13.23
CA LEU A 796 19.75 13.87 -14.32
C LEU A 796 20.25 12.43 -14.08
N GLN A 797 21.50 12.27 -13.60
CA GLN A 797 22.04 10.94 -13.27
C GLN A 797 21.24 10.29 -12.12
N GLY A 798 20.91 11.03 -11.06
CA GLY A 798 20.10 10.56 -9.93
C GLY A 798 18.71 10.12 -10.38
N ALA A 799 18.01 10.96 -11.14
CA ALA A 799 16.69 10.62 -11.67
C ALA A 799 16.71 9.33 -12.51
N PHE A 800 17.69 9.20 -13.43
CA PHE A 800 17.81 7.98 -14.25
C PHE A 800 18.21 6.76 -13.41
N SER A 801 19.09 6.90 -12.41
CA SER A 801 19.47 5.79 -11.53
C SER A 801 18.27 5.26 -10.74
N THR A 802 17.42 6.17 -10.24
CA THR A 802 16.21 5.82 -9.48
C THR A 802 15.17 5.16 -10.38
N ILE A 803 14.94 5.70 -11.60
CA ILE A 803 14.05 5.04 -12.59
C ILE A 803 14.54 3.62 -12.88
N LEU A 804 15.83 3.43 -13.13
CA LEU A 804 16.41 2.10 -13.40
C LEU A 804 16.33 1.19 -12.17
N GLY A 805 16.45 1.74 -10.98
CA GLY A 805 16.26 1.02 -9.73
C GLY A 805 14.85 0.47 -9.56
N VAL A 806 13.82 1.26 -9.90
CA VAL A 806 12.42 0.85 -9.72
C VAL A 806 11.81 0.18 -10.95
N VAL A 807 12.40 0.30 -12.16
CA VAL A 807 11.83 -0.25 -13.42
C VAL A 807 11.64 -1.76 -13.38
N VAL A 808 12.45 -2.45 -12.60
CA VAL A 808 12.35 -3.90 -12.41
C VAL A 808 10.99 -4.28 -11.79
N LEU A 809 10.38 -3.40 -10.99
CA LEU A 809 9.06 -3.61 -10.39
C LEU A 809 7.92 -3.55 -11.42
N SER A 810 8.14 -2.97 -12.61
CA SER A 810 7.13 -2.91 -13.67
C SER A 810 6.74 -4.27 -14.22
N VAL A 811 7.61 -5.25 -14.15
CA VAL A 811 7.36 -6.63 -14.59
C VAL A 811 6.82 -7.53 -13.47
N SER A 812 6.56 -6.98 -12.28
CA SER A 812 5.97 -7.74 -11.19
C SER A 812 4.53 -8.17 -11.53
N VAL A 813 4.18 -9.38 -11.15
CA VAL A 813 2.82 -9.91 -11.27
C VAL A 813 1.85 -9.39 -10.20
N SER A 814 2.35 -8.62 -9.23
CA SER A 814 1.55 -8.02 -8.16
C SER A 814 1.19 -6.57 -8.49
N TYR A 815 -0.09 -6.24 -8.37
CA TYR A 815 -0.61 -4.87 -8.49
C TYR A 815 0.12 -3.89 -7.58
N ILE A 816 0.42 -4.27 -6.33
CA ILE A 816 1.09 -3.44 -5.32
C ILE A 816 2.41 -2.87 -5.87
N PHE A 817 3.24 -3.73 -6.46
CA PHE A 817 4.58 -3.32 -6.91
C PHE A 817 4.56 -2.60 -8.25
N ARG A 818 3.62 -2.93 -9.15
CA ARG A 818 3.43 -2.16 -10.38
C ARG A 818 2.90 -0.77 -10.09
N THR A 819 1.96 -0.63 -9.17
CA THR A 819 1.45 0.67 -8.72
C THR A 819 2.55 1.50 -8.08
N PHE A 820 3.36 0.88 -7.21
CA PHE A 820 4.53 1.52 -6.63
C PHE A 820 5.50 2.03 -7.71
N PHE A 821 5.82 1.20 -8.71
CA PHE A 821 6.65 1.62 -9.85
C PHE A 821 6.01 2.80 -10.59
N THR A 822 4.75 2.69 -10.99
CA THR A 822 4.08 3.69 -11.82
C THR A 822 4.05 5.05 -11.16
N ILE A 823 3.66 5.10 -9.87
CA ILE A 823 3.58 6.36 -9.14
C ILE A 823 4.99 6.92 -8.88
N THR A 824 5.95 6.08 -8.47
CA THR A 824 7.35 6.52 -8.27
C THR A 824 7.96 7.05 -9.57
N PHE A 825 7.68 6.42 -10.71
CA PHE A 825 8.11 6.92 -12.02
C PHE A 825 7.53 8.31 -12.31
N LEU A 826 6.24 8.53 -12.06
CA LEU A 826 5.59 9.85 -12.21
C LEU A 826 6.22 10.89 -11.29
N VAL A 827 6.51 10.52 -10.05
CA VAL A 827 7.17 11.39 -9.05
C VAL A 827 8.53 11.86 -9.57
N ILE A 828 9.36 10.92 -10.03
CA ILE A 828 10.71 11.24 -10.54
C ILE A 828 10.62 12.08 -11.80
N LEU A 829 9.73 11.73 -12.73
CA LEU A 829 9.53 12.45 -13.98
C LEU A 829 9.11 13.91 -13.72
N PHE A 830 8.09 14.12 -12.88
CA PHE A 830 7.61 15.47 -12.58
C PHE A 830 8.61 16.24 -11.71
N GLY A 831 9.23 15.58 -10.71
CA GLY A 831 10.30 16.17 -9.91
C GLY A 831 11.48 16.64 -10.77
N LEU A 832 11.94 15.79 -11.69
CA LEU A 832 13.00 16.14 -12.65
C LEU A 832 12.60 17.32 -13.53
N LEU A 833 11.38 17.33 -14.07
CA LEU A 833 10.89 18.47 -14.88
C LEU A 833 10.84 19.76 -14.07
N HIS A 834 10.45 19.70 -12.80
CA HIS A 834 10.50 20.85 -11.90
C HIS A 834 11.94 21.29 -11.66
N GLY A 835 12.85 20.38 -11.34
CA GLY A 835 14.25 20.68 -11.04
C GLY A 835 15.01 21.29 -12.23
N ILE A 836 14.86 20.74 -13.43
CA ILE A 836 15.67 21.19 -14.59
C ILE A 836 14.98 22.22 -15.49
N ALA A 837 13.64 22.35 -15.48
CA ALA A 837 12.93 23.25 -16.40
C ALA A 837 12.10 24.31 -15.65
N PHE A 838 11.13 23.91 -14.81
CA PHE A 838 10.16 24.84 -14.25
C PHE A 838 10.79 25.78 -13.20
N ILE A 839 11.48 25.24 -12.20
CA ILE A 839 12.08 26.02 -11.10
C ILE A 839 13.19 26.97 -11.61
N PRO A 840 14.13 26.56 -12.46
CA PRO A 840 15.11 27.50 -13.02
C PRO A 840 14.46 28.69 -13.73
N VAL A 841 13.38 28.48 -14.48
CA VAL A 841 12.64 29.56 -15.16
C VAL A 841 11.92 30.45 -14.15
N PHE A 842 11.21 29.87 -13.16
CA PHE A 842 10.46 30.63 -12.13
C PHE A 842 11.39 31.46 -11.26
N LEU A 843 12.56 30.95 -10.89
CA LEU A 843 13.58 31.70 -10.17
C LEU A 843 14.08 32.90 -10.95
N THR A 844 14.13 32.85 -12.30
CA THR A 844 14.51 34.03 -13.11
C THR A 844 13.49 35.18 -13.06
N PHE A 845 12.20 34.87 -12.83
CA PHE A 845 11.17 35.90 -12.64
C PHE A 845 11.23 36.53 -11.24
N SER A 846 11.70 35.81 -10.25
CA SER A 846 11.88 36.33 -8.87
C SER A 846 12.96 37.42 -8.76
N GLY A 847 13.75 37.63 -9.79
CA GLY A 847 14.83 38.63 -9.84
C GLY A 847 14.34 40.08 -9.71
N PHE A 848 13.08 40.38 -9.94
CA PHE A 848 12.48 41.68 -9.64
C PHE A 848 12.38 41.92 -8.12
N CYS A 849 12.35 40.87 -7.30
CA CYS A 849 12.29 40.96 -5.83
C CYS A 849 13.68 40.90 -5.17
N ILE A 850 14.74 40.51 -5.91
CA ILE A 850 16.10 40.33 -5.36
C ILE A 850 17.03 41.51 -5.70
N LYS A 851 16.56 42.49 -6.47
CA LYS A 851 17.25 43.72 -6.71
C LYS A 851 17.07 44.69 -5.53
N PHE A 852 17.65 44.33 -4.39
CA PHE A 852 17.94 45.34 -3.35
C PHE A 852 19.16 44.94 -2.54
#